data_5778422e39f896cfba4791119692b9f2
#
_entry.id   5778422e39f896cfba4791119692b9f2
#
_cell.length_a   1.000
_cell.length_b   1.000
_cell.length_c   1.000
_cell.angle_alpha   90.00
_cell.angle_beta   90.00
_cell.angle_gamma   90.00
#
_symmetry.space_group_name_H-M   'P 1'
#
loop_
_entity.id
_entity.type
_entity.pdbx_description
1 polymer ?
#
loop_
_entity_poly.entity_id
_entity_poly.type
_entity_poly.pdbx_seq_one_letter_code
_entity_poly.pdbx_strand_id
1 'polypeptide(L)'
;MRVLCVAEKPSIAKAVAAHLSGGQAQSRNTPEKYIKNYVFDYDFGRPWGNCQVTMTSVLGHLTSVVFPAEYKRWEHPPPERLFDAPVNIIVSEDKTKVAENIEKQARYANALCIWTDCDREGEHIGYEICEAARRGNRTLDIKRARFSNIERAHILNASRNLINLDQKQVNAVASRIELDLRIGYAFTRFLTTNLRSLGGPLEKLVLSYGSCQFPTLGFVVDRYFRVRNFKPEPFWSIKVMHKRDGIDVNFSWSRHRLFDRASVTILYERCLAAKMAKVVKVQEKPTKKWKPLPLTTVELQKMATIFLRITGQQAMEAAESLYNKGFISYPRTETDRFDAGMNLRALVQKQTPSDSWGAFAQNLVNGGFQQPRQGRNDDKAHPPIHPITYAAPSVLNDREKKVYEFVVRRFLACCSEDAKGVATDVDILYGEESFHAHGVVVLERNYLDVYVYDKWTGTVQLPKFTVGEVFEPTEALMTEGKTAPPNYLTEADLIALMDANGIGTDATMAEHIQKIQEREYVRTVPRTSRPANDGDEQEEAPAARGGRGGRGGRGGRGRGGRGGGSAAGGRGGVMEFIPTRLGVALIEGFDRMNFETSLGKPFLRKEMELKMKAICEGRTTKEIVLNESIRQYRQVYMQSQEKLNVLKTACREYVFQQNGG
;
A
#
# COMPACT_ATOMS: atom_id res chain seq x y z
N MET A 1 19.70 2.91 40.71
CA MET A 1 18.90 3.87 39.95
C MET A 1 17.57 3.24 39.56
N ARG A 2 16.47 4.01 39.41
CA ARG A 2 15.17 3.49 38.94
C ARG A 2 14.87 4.05 37.56
N VAL A 3 14.49 3.16 36.64
CA VAL A 3 14.17 3.54 35.26
C VAL A 3 12.75 3.13 34.93
N LEU A 4 11.95 4.08 34.43
CA LEU A 4 10.66 3.81 33.82
C LEU A 4 10.86 3.57 32.33
N CYS A 5 10.47 2.39 31.84
CA CYS A 5 10.43 2.07 30.42
C CYS A 5 8.99 2.08 29.94
N VAL A 6 8.70 2.73 28.82
CA VAL A 6 7.34 2.80 28.27
C VAL A 6 7.36 2.42 26.79
N ALA A 7 6.64 1.35 26.44
CA ALA A 7 6.47 0.90 25.08
C ALA A 7 5.19 1.44 24.43
N GLU A 8 5.12 1.45 23.11
CA GLU A 8 3.95 1.89 22.37
C GLU A 8 2.75 0.95 22.51
N LYS A 9 3.03 -0.36 22.69
CA LYS A 9 2.02 -1.43 22.71
C LYS A 9 2.30 -2.43 23.83
N PRO A 10 1.27 -3.05 24.43
CA PRO A 10 1.44 -4.06 25.49
C PRO A 10 2.28 -5.28 25.07
N SER A 11 2.17 -5.70 23.79
CA SER A 11 2.97 -6.79 23.21
C SER A 11 4.47 -6.49 23.24
N ILE A 12 4.84 -5.27 22.86
CA ILE A 12 6.22 -4.80 22.86
C ILE A 12 6.76 -4.71 24.30
N ALA A 13 5.97 -4.13 25.21
CA ALA A 13 6.36 -4.05 26.64
C ALA A 13 6.65 -5.43 27.22
N LYS A 14 5.78 -6.41 26.95
CA LYS A 14 5.95 -7.80 27.39
C LYS A 14 7.21 -8.43 26.80
N ALA A 15 7.44 -8.28 25.50
CA ALA A 15 8.59 -8.85 24.80
C ALA A 15 9.91 -8.23 25.31
N VAL A 16 9.98 -6.89 25.39
CA VAL A 16 11.17 -6.18 25.89
C VAL A 16 11.45 -6.56 27.32
N ALA A 17 10.44 -6.57 28.20
CA ALA A 17 10.61 -6.98 29.61
C ALA A 17 11.14 -8.42 29.73
N ALA A 18 10.61 -9.36 28.93
CA ALA A 18 11.09 -10.75 28.91
C ALA A 18 12.56 -10.85 28.45
N HIS A 19 12.95 -10.11 27.41
CA HIS A 19 14.31 -10.14 26.90
C HIS A 19 15.33 -9.50 27.84
N LEU A 20 15.00 -8.35 28.41
CA LEU A 20 15.91 -7.63 29.33
C LEU A 20 16.04 -8.34 30.67
N SER A 21 14.96 -8.93 31.20
CA SER A 21 14.98 -9.65 32.48
C SER A 21 15.46 -11.10 32.38
N GLY A 22 15.73 -11.61 31.18
CA GLY A 22 15.95 -13.05 30.98
C GLY A 22 14.74 -13.93 31.34
N GLY A 23 13.52 -13.38 31.23
CA GLY A 23 12.27 -14.07 31.54
C GLY A 23 11.80 -13.94 33.01
N GLN A 24 12.52 -13.21 33.86
CA GLN A 24 12.24 -13.13 35.30
C GLN A 24 11.44 -11.88 35.74
N ALA A 25 10.87 -11.13 34.77
CA ALA A 25 10.08 -9.93 35.09
C ALA A 25 8.82 -10.25 35.88
N GLN A 26 8.61 -9.54 37.01
CA GLN A 26 7.40 -9.63 37.83
C GLN A 26 6.29 -8.77 37.19
N SER A 27 5.16 -9.40 36.85
CA SER A 27 4.01 -8.70 36.28
C SER A 27 3.08 -8.16 37.36
N ARG A 28 2.71 -6.88 37.30
CA ARG A 28 1.74 -6.20 38.18
C ARG A 28 0.60 -5.63 37.33
N ASN A 29 -0.63 -5.80 37.81
CA ASN A 29 -1.80 -5.22 37.13
C ASN A 29 -1.84 -3.70 37.32
N THR A 30 -2.43 -3.03 36.36
CA THR A 30 -2.74 -1.60 36.39
C THR A 30 -4.27 -1.38 36.38
N PRO A 31 -4.76 -0.16 36.61
CA PRO A 31 -6.19 0.16 36.48
C PRO A 31 -6.73 -0.07 35.05
N GLU A 32 -5.86 -0.11 34.04
CA GLU A 32 -6.22 -0.43 32.67
C GLU A 32 -6.00 -1.91 32.39
N LYS A 33 -7.07 -2.63 32.00
CA LYS A 33 -7.12 -4.10 31.86
C LYS A 33 -6.02 -4.67 30.97
N TYR A 34 -5.69 -3.98 29.89
CA TYR A 34 -4.75 -4.47 28.86
C TYR A 34 -3.30 -4.05 29.12
N ILE A 35 -3.05 -3.20 30.12
CA ILE A 35 -1.72 -2.70 30.45
C ILE A 35 -1.24 -3.31 31.75
N LYS A 36 0.03 -3.73 31.76
CA LYS A 36 0.72 -4.25 32.94
C LYS A 36 2.01 -3.50 33.18
N ASN A 37 2.44 -3.50 34.46
CA ASN A 37 3.78 -3.06 34.85
C ASN A 37 4.64 -4.31 35.08
N TYR A 38 5.77 -4.41 34.38
CA TYR A 38 6.76 -5.47 34.56
C TYR A 38 7.94 -4.91 35.34
N VAL A 39 8.29 -5.52 36.47
CA VAL A 39 9.38 -5.05 37.34
C VAL A 39 10.51 -6.07 37.30
N PHE A 40 11.73 -5.60 37.06
CA PHE A 40 12.94 -6.42 36.96
C PHE A 40 14.19 -5.55 37.13
N ASP A 41 15.35 -6.19 37.34
CA ASP A 41 16.63 -5.50 37.38
C ASP A 41 17.34 -5.69 36.03
N TYR A 42 18.02 -4.63 35.55
CA TYR A 42 18.74 -4.66 34.26
C TYR A 42 19.90 -3.66 34.28
N ASP A 43 21.03 -4.08 33.68
CA ASP A 43 22.18 -3.22 33.44
C ASP A 43 22.14 -2.62 32.01
N PHE A 44 21.84 -1.34 31.92
CA PHE A 44 21.85 -0.58 30.68
C PHE A 44 23.26 -0.24 30.20
N GLY A 45 24.31 -0.46 31.02
CA GLY A 45 25.62 0.11 30.77
C GLY A 45 25.64 1.62 30.98
N ARG A 46 26.65 2.31 30.43
CA ARG A 46 26.70 3.78 30.54
C ARG A 46 25.55 4.42 29.74
N PRO A 47 24.90 5.51 30.24
CA PRO A 47 25.23 6.25 31.49
C PRO A 47 24.53 5.71 32.75
N TRP A 48 23.57 4.77 32.68
CA TRP A 48 22.67 4.42 33.78
C TRP A 48 23.14 3.26 34.68
N GLY A 49 23.94 2.31 34.10
CA GLY A 49 24.42 1.13 34.84
C GLY A 49 23.28 0.20 35.29
N ASN A 50 23.47 -0.42 36.45
CA ASN A 50 22.47 -1.31 37.07
C ASN A 50 21.27 -0.53 37.60
N CYS A 51 20.08 -0.92 37.13
CA CYS A 51 18.83 -0.23 37.41
C CYS A 51 17.71 -1.19 37.79
N GLN A 52 16.84 -0.75 38.67
CA GLN A 52 15.53 -1.33 38.84
C GLN A 52 14.60 -0.75 37.80
N VAL A 53 14.05 -1.59 36.94
CA VAL A 53 13.23 -1.21 35.80
C VAL A 53 11.76 -1.47 36.09
N THR A 54 10.92 -0.50 35.77
CA THR A 54 9.48 -0.70 35.60
C THR A 54 9.14 -0.50 34.15
N MET A 55 8.75 -1.56 33.45
CA MET A 55 8.33 -1.53 32.05
C MET A 55 6.82 -1.52 31.94
N THR A 56 6.26 -0.54 31.26
CA THR A 56 4.83 -0.43 30.96
C THR A 56 4.59 -0.11 29.48
N SER A 57 3.36 0.17 29.10
CA SER A 57 3.04 0.56 27.72
C SER A 57 1.91 1.58 27.66
N VAL A 58 1.80 2.20 26.50
CA VAL A 58 0.61 2.90 26.05
C VAL A 58 -0.20 2.03 25.08
N LEU A 59 -1.26 2.58 24.49
CA LEU A 59 -2.08 1.99 23.43
C LEU A 59 -2.12 2.98 22.26
N GLY A 60 -0.97 3.25 21.67
CA GLY A 60 -0.79 4.32 20.68
C GLY A 60 -0.81 5.71 21.33
N HIS A 61 -1.34 6.72 20.65
CA HIS A 61 -1.43 8.10 21.14
C HIS A 61 -2.15 8.22 22.50
N LEU A 62 -1.60 9.02 23.40
CA LEU A 62 -2.19 9.36 24.69
C LEU A 62 -3.08 10.59 24.60
N THR A 63 -2.76 11.51 23.71
CA THR A 63 -3.41 12.81 23.61
C THR A 63 -4.21 12.96 22.33
N SER A 64 -5.17 13.88 22.38
CA SER A 64 -5.91 14.34 21.20
C SER A 64 -5.83 15.85 21.13
N VAL A 65 -5.71 16.38 19.92
CA VAL A 65 -5.82 17.81 19.65
C VAL A 65 -7.29 18.12 19.41
N VAL A 66 -7.84 19.05 20.17
CA VAL A 66 -9.26 19.38 20.14
C VAL A 66 -9.47 20.90 20.16
N PHE A 67 -10.57 21.35 19.58
CA PHE A 67 -11.01 22.73 19.76
C PHE A 67 -11.66 22.94 21.14
N PRO A 68 -11.56 24.14 21.74
CA PRO A 68 -12.30 24.51 22.92
C PRO A 68 -13.81 24.34 22.78
N ALA A 69 -14.52 24.33 23.91
CA ALA A 69 -15.96 24.03 23.95
C ALA A 69 -16.82 24.98 23.12
N GLU A 70 -16.41 26.25 23.02
CA GLU A 70 -17.11 27.26 22.21
C GLU A 70 -17.11 26.95 20.70
N TYR A 71 -16.16 26.16 20.21
CA TYR A 71 -16.07 25.72 18.82
C TYR A 71 -16.74 24.35 18.55
N LYS A 72 -17.38 23.76 19.53
CA LYS A 72 -18.05 22.45 19.35
C LYS A 72 -19.36 22.54 18.57
N ARG A 73 -20.06 23.67 18.61
CA ARG A 73 -21.29 23.88 17.85
C ARG A 73 -20.97 24.01 16.35
N TRP A 74 -21.84 23.45 15.51
CA TRP A 74 -21.60 23.39 14.06
C TRP A 74 -21.80 24.73 13.36
N GLU A 75 -22.69 25.57 13.85
CA GLU A 75 -23.08 26.83 13.24
C GLU A 75 -22.37 28.05 13.85
N HIS A 76 -21.97 27.94 15.11
CA HIS A 76 -21.28 29.02 15.82
C HIS A 76 -20.07 28.53 16.61
N PRO A 77 -18.91 29.17 16.42
CA PRO A 77 -18.61 30.21 15.42
C PRO A 77 -18.63 29.66 13.99
N PRO A 78 -18.73 30.54 12.95
CA PRO A 78 -18.71 30.10 11.55
C PRO A 78 -17.46 29.23 11.25
N PRO A 79 -17.59 28.21 10.37
CA PRO A 79 -16.52 27.24 10.13
C PRO A 79 -15.15 27.84 9.72
N GLU A 80 -15.13 28.98 9.04
CA GLU A 80 -13.88 29.68 8.71
C GLU A 80 -13.06 30.12 9.91
N ARG A 81 -13.68 30.32 11.07
CA ARG A 81 -12.98 30.68 12.31
C ARG A 81 -12.15 29.53 12.85
N LEU A 82 -12.40 28.30 12.42
CA LEU A 82 -11.63 27.12 12.83
C LEU A 82 -10.17 27.17 12.34
N PHE A 83 -9.88 27.94 11.31
CA PHE A 83 -8.51 28.14 10.85
C PHE A 83 -7.65 28.92 11.85
N ASP A 84 -8.25 29.83 12.65
CA ASP A 84 -7.57 30.64 13.65
C ASP A 84 -7.89 30.22 15.10
N ALA A 85 -8.81 29.28 15.28
CA ALA A 85 -9.26 28.87 16.61
C ALA A 85 -8.08 28.33 17.44
N PRO A 86 -8.01 28.62 18.74
CA PRO A 86 -7.05 27.96 19.60
C PRO A 86 -7.29 26.44 19.60
N VAL A 87 -6.23 25.67 19.80
CA VAL A 87 -6.32 24.22 19.95
C VAL A 87 -5.76 23.78 21.30
N ASN A 88 -6.42 22.84 21.94
CA ASN A 88 -6.00 22.26 23.20
C ASN A 88 -5.49 20.84 22.97
N ILE A 89 -4.38 20.50 23.59
CA ILE A 89 -3.89 19.12 23.66
C ILE A 89 -4.38 18.55 24.99
N ILE A 90 -5.24 17.54 24.93
CA ILE A 90 -5.83 16.89 26.09
C ILE A 90 -5.51 15.40 26.09
N VAL A 91 -5.37 14.80 27.25
CA VAL A 91 -5.34 13.34 27.36
C VAL A 91 -6.71 12.82 26.94
N SER A 92 -6.74 11.86 26.00
CA SER A 92 -7.99 11.25 25.55
C SER A 92 -8.68 10.54 26.72
N GLU A 93 -9.99 10.66 26.81
CA GLU A 93 -10.78 10.17 27.95
C GLU A 93 -10.53 8.67 28.23
N ASP A 94 -10.47 7.87 27.16
CA ASP A 94 -10.16 6.44 27.20
C ASP A 94 -8.69 6.11 27.56
N LYS A 95 -7.79 7.10 27.56
CA LYS A 95 -6.36 6.96 27.89
C LYS A 95 -5.99 7.53 29.28
N THR A 96 -6.93 8.11 30.00
CA THR A 96 -6.68 8.77 31.29
C THR A 96 -5.98 7.83 32.27
N LYS A 97 -6.48 6.61 32.45
CA LYS A 97 -5.87 5.61 33.35
C LYS A 97 -4.44 5.21 32.95
N VAL A 98 -4.15 5.23 31.66
CA VAL A 98 -2.82 4.94 31.12
C VAL A 98 -1.86 6.07 31.48
N ALA A 99 -2.26 7.31 31.23
CA ALA A 99 -1.47 8.50 31.56
C ALA A 99 -1.22 8.61 33.09
N GLU A 100 -2.23 8.35 33.92
CA GLU A 100 -2.11 8.31 35.38
C GLU A 100 -1.12 7.22 35.85
N ASN A 101 -1.12 6.03 35.20
CA ASN A 101 -0.14 4.99 35.53
C ASN A 101 1.29 5.46 35.21
N ILE A 102 1.52 6.09 34.06
CA ILE A 102 2.83 6.63 33.70
C ILE A 102 3.26 7.71 34.69
N GLU A 103 2.40 8.66 35.02
CA GLU A 103 2.66 9.72 36.00
C GLU A 103 3.04 9.13 37.35
N LYS A 104 2.26 8.14 37.85
CA LYS A 104 2.52 7.47 39.12
C LYS A 104 3.88 6.77 39.16
N GLN A 105 4.24 6.01 38.09
CA GLN A 105 5.53 5.31 38.04
C GLN A 105 6.69 6.31 37.90
N ALA A 106 6.49 7.40 37.16
CA ALA A 106 7.49 8.45 36.96
C ALA A 106 7.92 9.14 38.26
N ARG A 107 7.03 9.27 39.25
CA ARG A 107 7.33 9.87 40.57
C ARG A 107 8.50 9.19 41.30
N TYR A 108 8.70 7.89 41.03
CA TYR A 108 9.73 7.08 41.66
C TYR A 108 10.93 6.81 40.77
N ALA A 109 10.90 7.26 39.50
CA ALA A 109 11.94 7.04 38.52
C ALA A 109 12.95 8.20 38.48
N ASN A 110 14.21 7.88 38.17
CA ASN A 110 15.26 8.84 37.89
C ASN A 110 15.40 9.09 36.36
N ALA A 111 15.02 8.10 35.55
CA ALA A 111 15.11 8.17 34.11
C ALA A 111 13.88 7.54 33.43
N LEU A 112 13.62 7.99 32.20
CA LEU A 112 12.59 7.47 31.31
C LEU A 112 13.22 6.94 30.03
N CYS A 113 12.96 5.69 29.70
CA CYS A 113 13.36 5.06 28.44
C CYS A 113 12.14 4.76 27.57
N ILE A 114 12.10 5.33 26.38
CA ILE A 114 10.98 5.22 25.43
C ILE A 114 11.25 4.07 24.47
N TRP A 115 10.25 3.20 24.28
CA TRP A 115 10.26 2.03 23.42
C TRP A 115 9.09 2.06 22.42
N THR A 116 9.00 3.14 21.63
CA THR A 116 8.00 3.30 20.59
C THR A 116 8.56 2.86 19.22
N ASP A 117 7.70 2.60 18.25
CA ASP A 117 8.11 2.24 16.88
C ASP A 117 8.99 3.33 16.27
N CYS A 118 9.90 2.97 15.37
CA CYS A 118 10.94 3.89 14.85
C CYS A 118 10.46 4.77 13.68
N ASP A 119 9.21 5.16 13.65
CA ASP A 119 8.65 6.10 12.70
C ASP A 119 8.34 7.46 13.34
N ARG A 120 7.83 8.40 12.54
CA ARG A 120 7.48 9.75 13.01
C ARG A 120 6.37 9.72 14.07
N GLU A 121 5.40 8.81 13.91
CA GLU A 121 4.32 8.63 14.87
C GLU A 121 4.87 8.15 16.23
N GLY A 122 5.79 7.18 16.20
CA GLY A 122 6.46 6.70 17.42
C GLY A 122 7.28 7.78 18.12
N GLU A 123 7.91 8.71 17.38
CA GLU A 123 8.58 9.88 18.00
C GLU A 123 7.56 10.79 18.69
N HIS A 124 6.40 11.04 18.06
CA HIS A 124 5.37 11.88 18.66
C HIS A 124 4.69 11.22 19.86
N ILE A 125 4.38 9.91 19.78
CA ILE A 125 3.88 9.13 20.94
C ILE A 125 4.92 9.15 22.07
N GLY A 126 6.20 9.01 21.75
CA GLY A 126 7.29 9.15 22.72
C GLY A 126 7.29 10.51 23.43
N TYR A 127 7.05 11.59 22.70
CA TYR A 127 6.90 12.93 23.26
C TYR A 127 5.69 13.03 24.19
N GLU A 128 4.53 12.48 23.81
CA GLU A 128 3.34 12.45 24.67
C GLU A 128 3.58 11.67 25.99
N ILE A 129 4.34 10.57 25.92
CA ILE A 129 4.78 9.80 27.08
C ILE A 129 5.68 10.67 27.97
N CYS A 130 6.60 11.45 27.40
CA CYS A 130 7.44 12.38 28.17
C CYS A 130 6.61 13.41 28.91
N GLU A 131 5.64 14.02 28.25
CA GLU A 131 4.77 15.02 28.88
C GLU A 131 3.93 14.40 30.02
N ALA A 132 3.42 13.18 29.85
CA ALA A 132 2.73 12.47 30.92
C ALA A 132 3.67 12.14 32.10
N ALA A 133 4.89 11.67 31.81
CA ALA A 133 5.87 11.34 32.85
C ALA A 133 6.37 12.59 33.61
N ARG A 134 6.56 13.72 32.95
CA ARG A 134 6.97 15.01 33.55
C ARG A 134 5.97 15.57 34.55
N ARG A 135 4.69 15.20 34.46
CA ARG A 135 3.70 15.54 35.48
C ARG A 135 4.04 14.88 36.84
N GLY A 136 4.61 13.66 36.79
CA GLY A 136 5.05 12.95 38.00
C GLY A 136 6.44 13.38 38.46
N ASN A 137 7.38 13.59 37.53
CA ASN A 137 8.75 14.02 37.86
C ASN A 137 9.34 14.84 36.69
N ARG A 138 9.67 16.10 36.96
CA ARG A 138 10.23 17.04 35.94
C ARG A 138 11.72 16.85 35.69
N THR A 139 12.43 16.09 36.52
CA THR A 139 13.90 15.95 36.49
C THR A 139 14.38 14.65 35.82
N LEU A 140 13.49 13.94 35.14
CA LEU A 140 13.82 12.69 34.48
C LEU A 140 14.88 12.86 33.37
N ASP A 141 15.90 11.99 33.37
CA ASP A 141 16.78 11.81 32.24
C ASP A 141 16.03 10.97 31.19
N ILE A 142 15.74 11.57 30.03
CA ILE A 142 14.88 10.97 29.00
C ILE A 142 15.71 10.47 27.85
N LYS A 143 15.59 9.19 27.55
CA LYS A 143 16.24 8.53 26.42
C LYS A 143 15.25 7.66 25.65
N ARG A 144 15.61 7.31 24.42
CA ARG A 144 14.86 6.45 23.51
C ARG A 144 15.70 5.27 23.08
N ALA A 145 15.12 4.08 23.12
CA ALA A 145 15.68 2.89 22.51
C ALA A 145 15.13 2.76 21.08
N ARG A 146 16.00 2.58 20.09
CA ARG A 146 15.65 2.47 18.68
C ARG A 146 15.74 1.02 18.22
N PHE A 147 14.61 0.46 17.75
CA PHE A 147 14.51 -0.94 17.35
C PHE A 147 13.57 -1.10 16.13
N SER A 148 13.89 -2.02 15.25
CA SER A 148 13.08 -2.34 14.05
C SER A 148 12.50 -3.77 14.07
N ASN A 149 12.83 -4.55 15.09
CA ASN A 149 12.27 -5.87 15.38
C ASN A 149 12.43 -6.20 16.87
N ILE A 150 11.70 -7.20 17.34
CA ILE A 150 11.70 -7.60 18.75
C ILE A 150 12.55 -8.83 19.04
N GLU A 151 13.54 -9.15 18.19
CA GLU A 151 14.51 -10.21 18.48
C GLU A 151 15.40 -9.81 19.67
N ARG A 152 15.73 -10.79 20.53
CA ARG A 152 16.49 -10.54 21.78
C ARG A 152 17.78 -9.78 21.54
N ALA A 153 18.58 -10.20 20.56
CA ALA A 153 19.86 -9.54 20.29
C ALA A 153 19.69 -8.08 19.89
N HIS A 154 18.64 -7.79 19.09
CA HIS A 154 18.32 -6.44 18.64
C HIS A 154 17.83 -5.55 19.79
N ILE A 155 16.96 -6.07 20.66
CA ILE A 155 16.47 -5.37 21.86
C ILE A 155 17.63 -5.06 22.84
N LEU A 156 18.52 -6.04 23.09
CA LEU A 156 19.70 -5.82 23.93
C LEU A 156 20.65 -4.75 23.35
N ASN A 157 20.82 -4.74 22.03
CA ASN A 157 21.62 -3.70 21.37
C ASN A 157 20.95 -2.31 21.49
N ALA A 158 19.61 -2.23 21.27
CA ALA A 158 18.85 -0.99 21.40
C ALA A 158 18.90 -0.41 22.83
N SER A 159 18.86 -1.28 23.85
CA SER A 159 18.93 -0.84 25.25
C SER A 159 20.30 -0.25 25.65
N ARG A 160 21.38 -0.64 24.96
CA ARG A 160 22.75 -0.14 25.22
C ARG A 160 23.11 1.08 24.39
N ASN A 161 22.36 1.35 23.30
CA ASN A 161 22.60 2.45 22.36
C ASN A 161 21.43 3.44 22.41
N LEU A 162 21.17 4.00 23.59
CA LEU A 162 20.08 4.93 23.80
C LEU A 162 20.38 6.29 23.14
N ILE A 163 19.37 6.87 22.50
CA ILE A 163 19.43 8.17 21.83
C ILE A 163 18.45 9.17 22.45
N ASN A 164 18.45 10.41 21.99
CA ASN A 164 17.43 11.39 22.32
C ASN A 164 16.25 11.29 21.34
N LEU A 165 15.07 11.77 21.77
CA LEU A 165 13.93 11.96 20.86
C LEU A 165 14.26 12.98 19.76
N ASP A 166 13.77 12.74 18.57
CA ASP A 166 13.90 13.66 17.44
C ASP A 166 12.75 14.68 17.43
N GLN A 167 13.01 15.86 17.99
CA GLN A 167 12.02 16.93 18.08
C GLN A 167 11.51 17.40 16.70
N LYS A 168 12.28 17.24 15.64
CA LYS A 168 11.84 17.62 14.28
C LYS A 168 10.73 16.70 13.80
N GLN A 169 10.88 15.39 14.03
CA GLN A 169 9.84 14.41 13.70
C GLN A 169 8.58 14.63 14.54
N VAL A 170 8.73 14.90 15.85
CA VAL A 170 7.62 15.27 16.73
C VAL A 170 6.87 16.49 16.17
N ASN A 171 7.59 17.54 15.79
CA ASN A 171 7.01 18.76 15.23
C ASN A 171 6.29 18.54 13.91
N ALA A 172 6.81 17.67 13.04
CA ALA A 172 6.18 17.32 11.78
C ALA A 172 4.82 16.64 12.00
N VAL A 173 4.75 15.64 12.88
CA VAL A 173 3.49 14.95 13.21
C VAL A 173 2.51 15.89 13.90
N ALA A 174 2.96 16.69 14.86
CA ALA A 174 2.13 17.69 15.52
C ALA A 174 1.52 18.70 14.53
N SER A 175 2.30 19.13 13.52
CA SER A 175 1.80 20.01 12.45
C SER A 175 0.72 19.33 11.62
N ARG A 176 0.95 18.06 11.24
CA ARG A 176 -0.01 17.27 10.47
C ARG A 176 -1.34 17.08 11.22
N ILE A 177 -1.27 16.68 12.48
CA ILE A 177 -2.46 16.47 13.33
C ILE A 177 -3.27 17.77 13.44
N GLU A 178 -2.61 18.89 13.68
CA GLU A 178 -3.28 20.18 13.79
C GLU A 178 -3.90 20.64 12.48
N LEU A 179 -3.21 20.50 11.35
CA LEU A 179 -3.73 20.82 10.02
C LEU A 179 -4.91 19.93 9.66
N ASP A 180 -4.81 18.62 9.85
CA ASP A 180 -5.88 17.67 9.57
C ASP A 180 -7.13 17.96 10.42
N LEU A 181 -6.95 18.38 11.70
CA LEU A 181 -8.05 18.83 12.55
C LEU A 181 -8.73 20.08 11.97
N ARG A 182 -7.97 21.15 11.74
CA ARG A 182 -8.52 22.44 11.29
C ARG A 182 -9.23 22.32 9.94
N ILE A 183 -8.53 21.74 8.98
CA ILE A 183 -9.01 21.58 7.61
C ILE A 183 -10.20 20.61 7.58
N GLY A 184 -10.07 19.47 8.25
CA GLY A 184 -11.11 18.44 8.32
C GLY A 184 -12.41 18.97 8.91
N TYR A 185 -12.35 19.68 10.03
CA TYR A 185 -13.55 20.26 10.67
C TYR A 185 -14.14 21.41 9.85
N ALA A 186 -13.32 22.32 9.33
CA ALA A 186 -13.80 23.46 8.54
C ALA A 186 -14.58 22.99 7.31
N PHE A 187 -13.97 22.14 6.49
CA PHE A 187 -14.63 21.65 5.27
C PHE A 187 -15.76 20.64 5.53
N THR A 188 -15.67 19.80 6.57
CA THR A 188 -16.78 18.91 6.94
C THR A 188 -18.03 19.70 7.33
N ARG A 189 -17.87 20.74 8.16
CA ARG A 189 -18.99 21.62 8.53
C ARG A 189 -19.51 22.40 7.33
N PHE A 190 -18.62 22.96 6.51
CA PHE A 190 -18.98 23.64 5.28
C PHE A 190 -19.86 22.78 4.36
N LEU A 191 -19.38 21.56 4.04
CA LEU A 191 -20.11 20.63 3.19
C LEU A 191 -21.45 20.24 3.80
N THR A 192 -21.43 19.79 5.05
CA THR A 192 -22.63 19.25 5.71
C THR A 192 -23.69 20.31 5.89
N THR A 193 -23.33 21.51 6.40
CA THR A 193 -24.29 22.56 6.69
C THR A 193 -24.93 23.11 5.42
N ASN A 194 -24.10 23.37 4.40
CA ASN A 194 -24.58 23.98 3.15
C ASN A 194 -25.37 23.01 2.26
N LEU A 195 -24.98 21.73 2.22
CA LEU A 195 -25.64 20.73 1.36
C LEU A 195 -26.88 20.10 2.02
N ARG A 196 -26.97 20.11 3.35
CA ARG A 196 -28.17 19.70 4.08
C ARG A 196 -29.40 20.50 3.65
N SER A 197 -29.24 21.78 3.32
CA SER A 197 -30.33 22.65 2.83
C SER A 197 -30.96 22.18 1.51
N LEU A 198 -30.37 21.23 0.80
CA LEU A 198 -30.93 20.62 -0.40
C LEU A 198 -32.01 19.57 -0.06
N GLY A 199 -32.09 19.10 1.20
CA GLY A 199 -33.03 18.09 1.65
C GLY A 199 -32.78 16.68 1.13
N GLY A 200 -33.79 15.82 1.19
CA GLY A 200 -33.73 14.46 0.65
C GLY A 200 -32.61 13.61 1.21
N PRO A 201 -31.86 12.91 0.36
CA PRO A 201 -30.78 12.02 0.82
C PRO A 201 -29.67 12.72 1.63
N LEU A 202 -29.48 14.04 1.45
CA LEU A 202 -28.41 14.81 2.08
C LEU A 202 -28.80 15.38 3.45
N GLU A 203 -30.07 15.34 3.82
CA GLU A 203 -30.60 16.00 5.03
C GLU A 203 -29.97 15.48 6.33
N LYS A 204 -29.75 14.15 6.41
CA LYS A 204 -29.26 13.47 7.62
C LYS A 204 -27.79 13.05 7.54
N LEU A 205 -27.13 13.25 6.39
CA LEU A 205 -25.77 12.83 6.20
C LEU A 205 -24.77 13.84 6.78
N VAL A 206 -23.68 13.31 7.35
CA VAL A 206 -22.47 14.07 7.64
C VAL A 206 -21.51 13.89 6.47
N LEU A 207 -21.27 14.96 5.73
CA LEU A 207 -20.39 14.96 4.57
C LEU A 207 -18.95 15.26 5.02
N SER A 208 -18.24 14.21 5.40
CA SER A 208 -16.89 14.34 5.93
C SER A 208 -15.87 14.66 4.85
N TYR A 209 -15.07 15.68 5.09
CA TYR A 209 -13.89 16.00 4.29
C TYR A 209 -12.63 15.44 4.94
N GLY A 210 -11.67 15.02 4.13
CA GLY A 210 -10.32 14.69 4.55
C GLY A 210 -9.32 14.99 3.45
N SER A 211 -8.20 15.59 3.83
CA SER A 211 -7.16 16.07 2.90
C SER A 211 -6.50 14.96 2.05
N CYS A 212 -6.52 13.69 2.51
CA CYS A 212 -6.13 12.52 1.72
C CYS A 212 -7.32 11.87 1.01
N GLN A 213 -8.49 11.83 1.65
CA GLN A 213 -9.64 11.07 1.15
C GLN A 213 -10.26 11.69 -0.11
N PHE A 214 -10.31 13.02 -0.20
CA PHE A 214 -10.85 13.68 -1.39
C PHE A 214 -10.00 13.48 -2.63
N PRO A 215 -8.67 13.63 -2.61
CA PRO A 215 -7.84 13.26 -3.77
C PRO A 215 -7.92 11.76 -4.12
N THR A 216 -8.02 10.89 -3.12
CA THR A 216 -8.23 9.44 -3.35
C THR A 216 -9.54 9.18 -4.09
N LEU A 217 -10.63 9.84 -3.67
CA LEU A 217 -11.91 9.82 -4.37
C LEU A 217 -11.79 10.42 -5.78
N GLY A 218 -11.03 11.50 -5.94
CA GLY A 218 -10.77 12.15 -7.22
C GLY A 218 -10.18 11.20 -8.27
N PHE A 219 -9.23 10.35 -7.90
CA PHE A 219 -8.70 9.33 -8.82
C PHE A 219 -9.77 8.35 -9.31
N VAL A 220 -10.67 7.94 -8.42
CA VAL A 220 -11.78 7.02 -8.78
C VAL A 220 -12.76 7.70 -9.73
N VAL A 221 -13.12 8.97 -9.47
CA VAL A 221 -14.03 9.76 -10.32
C VAL A 221 -13.41 10.06 -11.67
N ASP A 222 -12.13 10.45 -11.73
CA ASP A 222 -11.41 10.69 -12.99
C ASP A 222 -11.39 9.43 -13.87
N ARG A 223 -11.09 8.26 -13.28
CA ARG A 223 -11.11 6.99 -14.00
C ARG A 223 -12.52 6.62 -14.47
N TYR A 224 -13.54 6.85 -13.64
CA TYR A 224 -14.93 6.60 -13.98
C TYR A 224 -15.36 7.39 -15.22
N PHE A 225 -15.04 8.68 -15.30
CA PHE A 225 -15.37 9.48 -16.48
C PHE A 225 -14.54 9.09 -17.71
N ARG A 226 -13.29 8.72 -17.53
CA ARG A 226 -12.48 8.20 -18.67
C ARG A 226 -13.08 6.93 -19.27
N VAL A 227 -13.64 6.06 -18.44
CA VAL A 227 -14.33 4.85 -18.90
C VAL A 227 -15.66 5.20 -19.56
N ARG A 228 -16.44 6.08 -18.94
CA ARG A 228 -17.81 6.38 -19.36
C ARG A 228 -17.88 7.23 -20.64
N ASN A 229 -16.93 8.15 -20.79
CA ASN A 229 -16.86 9.06 -21.93
C ASN A 229 -16.01 8.50 -23.08
N PHE A 230 -15.51 7.27 -22.93
CA PHE A 230 -14.69 6.63 -23.95
C PHE A 230 -15.53 6.34 -25.20
N LYS A 231 -14.98 6.73 -26.36
CA LYS A 231 -15.58 6.43 -27.67
C LYS A 231 -14.72 5.38 -28.37
N PRO A 232 -15.23 4.15 -28.57
CA PRO A 232 -14.50 3.13 -29.28
C PRO A 232 -14.28 3.51 -30.75
N GLU A 233 -13.05 3.36 -31.22
CA GLU A 233 -12.67 3.56 -32.62
C GLU A 233 -12.30 2.22 -33.24
N PRO A 234 -12.79 1.89 -34.46
CA PRO A 234 -12.39 0.69 -35.17
C PRO A 234 -10.93 0.80 -35.62
N PHE A 235 -10.24 -0.31 -35.63
CA PHE A 235 -8.89 -0.44 -36.19
C PHE A 235 -8.73 -1.76 -36.90
N TRP A 236 -7.75 -1.82 -37.82
CA TRP A 236 -7.42 -3.00 -38.59
C TRP A 236 -5.95 -3.33 -38.43
N SER A 237 -5.62 -4.63 -38.49
CA SER A 237 -4.26 -5.15 -38.39
C SER A 237 -4.10 -6.33 -39.34
N ILE A 238 -2.86 -6.68 -39.65
CA ILE A 238 -2.53 -7.86 -40.42
C ILE A 238 -1.90 -8.88 -39.49
N LYS A 239 -2.46 -10.08 -39.41
CA LYS A 239 -1.91 -11.24 -38.69
C LYS A 239 -1.31 -12.20 -39.70
N VAL A 240 -0.11 -12.67 -39.45
CA VAL A 240 0.56 -13.69 -40.26
C VAL A 240 0.91 -14.86 -39.33
N MET A 241 0.54 -16.06 -39.72
CA MET A 241 0.85 -17.27 -39.00
C MET A 241 1.56 -18.26 -39.91
N HIS A 242 2.61 -18.90 -39.44
CA HIS A 242 3.31 -19.97 -40.14
C HIS A 242 3.47 -21.18 -39.23
N LYS A 243 2.96 -22.33 -39.72
CA LYS A 243 3.08 -23.60 -39.02
C LYS A 243 4.38 -24.30 -39.43
N ARG A 244 5.25 -24.57 -38.43
CA ARG A 244 6.53 -25.24 -38.65
C ARG A 244 6.84 -26.18 -37.50
N ASP A 245 7.27 -27.39 -37.83
CA ASP A 245 7.60 -28.45 -36.85
C ASP A 245 6.47 -28.72 -35.82
N GLY A 246 5.21 -28.56 -36.27
CA GLY A 246 4.04 -28.72 -35.39
C GLY A 246 3.73 -27.51 -34.48
N ILE A 247 4.51 -26.42 -34.60
CA ILE A 247 4.35 -25.19 -33.83
C ILE A 247 3.72 -24.11 -34.71
N ASP A 248 2.67 -23.45 -34.22
CA ASP A 248 2.06 -22.29 -34.86
C ASP A 248 2.79 -21.03 -34.41
N VAL A 249 3.58 -20.44 -35.33
CA VAL A 249 4.33 -19.21 -35.10
C VAL A 249 3.51 -18.02 -35.59
N ASN A 250 3.10 -17.17 -34.64
CA ASN A 250 2.39 -15.94 -34.93
C ASN A 250 3.39 -14.79 -35.12
N PHE A 251 3.33 -14.13 -36.27
CA PHE A 251 4.12 -12.95 -36.57
C PHE A 251 3.26 -11.70 -36.40
N SER A 252 3.62 -10.85 -35.47
CA SER A 252 2.95 -9.58 -35.21
C SER A 252 3.38 -8.52 -36.21
N TRP A 253 2.42 -7.78 -36.74
CA TRP A 253 2.70 -6.72 -37.71
C TRP A 253 3.45 -5.55 -37.04
N SER A 254 4.54 -5.07 -37.64
CA SER A 254 5.37 -4.01 -37.06
C SER A 254 4.66 -2.65 -36.91
N ARG A 255 3.63 -2.39 -37.71
CA ARG A 255 2.76 -1.20 -37.55
C ARG A 255 1.71 -1.39 -36.47
N HIS A 256 1.60 -2.56 -35.87
CA HIS A 256 0.58 -2.98 -34.88
C HIS A 256 -0.83 -2.87 -35.45
N ARG A 257 -1.35 -1.66 -35.68
CA ARG A 257 -2.71 -1.40 -36.19
C ARG A 257 -2.80 -0.03 -36.85
N LEU A 258 -3.73 0.11 -37.79
CA LEU A 258 -4.10 1.39 -38.40
C LEU A 258 -5.61 1.61 -38.25
N PHE A 259 -6.03 2.87 -38.27
CA PHE A 259 -7.44 3.27 -38.14
C PHE A 259 -8.13 3.52 -39.48
N ASP A 260 -7.43 3.32 -40.58
CA ASP A 260 -7.99 3.40 -41.94
C ASP A 260 -8.02 2.01 -42.59
N ARG A 261 -9.23 1.51 -42.83
CA ARG A 261 -9.46 0.19 -43.43
C ARG A 261 -8.89 0.10 -44.82
N ALA A 262 -9.07 1.15 -45.65
CA ALA A 262 -8.62 1.13 -47.06
C ALA A 262 -7.10 0.96 -47.15
N SER A 263 -6.35 1.70 -46.34
CA SER A 263 -4.90 1.58 -46.25
C SER A 263 -4.46 0.17 -45.85
N VAL A 264 -5.10 -0.45 -44.84
CA VAL A 264 -4.75 -1.81 -44.42
C VAL A 264 -5.11 -2.82 -45.47
N THR A 265 -6.25 -2.66 -46.19
CA THR A 265 -6.64 -3.54 -47.30
C THR A 265 -5.57 -3.53 -48.38
N ILE A 266 -5.10 -2.35 -48.81
CA ILE A 266 -4.07 -2.23 -49.85
C ILE A 266 -2.75 -2.92 -49.41
N LEU A 267 -2.32 -2.70 -48.19
CA LEU A 267 -1.11 -3.32 -47.66
C LEU A 267 -1.27 -4.85 -47.53
N TYR A 268 -2.44 -5.32 -47.13
CA TYR A 268 -2.76 -6.76 -47.05
C TYR A 268 -2.76 -7.42 -48.43
N GLU A 269 -3.39 -6.80 -49.42
CA GLU A 269 -3.39 -7.31 -50.80
C GLU A 269 -1.97 -7.40 -51.40
N ARG A 270 -1.10 -6.42 -51.08
CA ARG A 270 0.32 -6.46 -51.48
C ARG A 270 1.06 -7.63 -50.81
N CYS A 271 0.76 -7.92 -49.55
CA CYS A 271 1.29 -9.10 -48.87
C CYS A 271 0.85 -10.39 -49.56
N LEU A 272 -0.45 -10.53 -49.85
CA LEU A 272 -0.98 -11.71 -50.53
C LEU A 272 -0.40 -11.88 -51.95
N ALA A 273 -0.24 -10.78 -52.70
CA ALA A 273 0.36 -10.79 -54.04
C ALA A 273 1.82 -11.27 -54.02
N ALA A 274 2.56 -11.01 -52.98
CA ALA A 274 3.94 -11.47 -52.83
C ALA A 274 4.06 -12.99 -52.60
N LYS A 275 2.99 -13.65 -52.10
CA LYS A 275 2.87 -15.07 -51.74
C LYS A 275 3.88 -15.58 -50.72
N MET A 276 5.13 -15.17 -50.82
CA MET A 276 6.25 -15.66 -50.02
C MET A 276 6.72 -14.61 -49.04
N ALA A 277 6.96 -15.01 -47.78
CA ALA A 277 7.62 -14.21 -46.76
C ALA A 277 9.12 -14.57 -46.72
N LYS A 278 9.98 -13.57 -46.47
CA LYS A 278 11.43 -13.74 -46.36
C LYS A 278 11.91 -13.39 -44.98
N VAL A 279 12.68 -14.27 -44.36
CA VAL A 279 13.35 -14.01 -43.10
C VAL A 279 14.49 -13.02 -43.30
N VAL A 280 14.39 -11.85 -42.68
CA VAL A 280 15.39 -10.77 -42.80
C VAL A 280 16.34 -10.69 -41.61
N LYS A 281 15.89 -11.17 -40.44
CA LYS A 281 16.70 -11.15 -39.24
C LYS A 281 16.32 -12.32 -38.34
N VAL A 282 17.31 -12.97 -37.76
CA VAL A 282 17.17 -13.91 -36.66
C VAL A 282 18.20 -13.52 -35.59
N GLN A 283 17.74 -13.30 -34.40
CA GLN A 283 18.61 -12.92 -33.28
C GLN A 283 18.27 -13.74 -32.04
N GLU A 284 19.24 -14.49 -31.58
CA GLU A 284 19.21 -15.17 -30.29
C GLU A 284 20.09 -14.42 -29.29
N LYS A 285 19.54 -14.15 -28.10
CA LYS A 285 20.29 -13.47 -27.03
C LYS A 285 19.94 -14.04 -25.66
N PRO A 286 20.92 -14.16 -24.77
CA PRO A 286 20.64 -14.44 -23.36
C PRO A 286 19.71 -13.37 -22.79
N THR A 287 18.70 -13.79 -22.07
CA THR A 287 17.78 -12.89 -21.37
C THR A 287 17.63 -13.29 -19.93
N LYS A 288 17.25 -12.34 -19.08
CA LYS A 288 17.05 -12.55 -17.65
C LYS A 288 15.73 -11.94 -17.23
N LYS A 289 15.01 -12.65 -16.36
CA LYS A 289 13.94 -12.05 -15.60
C LYS A 289 14.47 -11.74 -14.20
N TRP A 290 14.46 -10.45 -13.86
CA TRP A 290 15.04 -9.96 -12.62
C TRP A 290 14.25 -10.45 -11.41
N LYS A 291 14.96 -10.97 -10.39
CA LYS A 291 14.40 -11.24 -9.08
C LYS A 291 13.79 -9.96 -8.47
N PRO A 292 12.79 -10.09 -7.58
CA PRO A 292 12.12 -8.92 -7.03
C PRO A 292 13.04 -8.07 -6.17
N LEU A 293 12.70 -6.78 -6.01
CA LEU A 293 13.30 -5.91 -5.00
C LEU A 293 12.82 -6.32 -3.60
N PRO A 294 13.59 -6.00 -2.55
CA PRO A 294 13.14 -6.13 -1.18
C PRO A 294 11.79 -5.46 -0.93
N LEU A 295 11.01 -6.00 0.00
CA LEU A 295 9.60 -5.68 0.17
C LEU A 295 9.39 -4.40 0.97
N THR A 296 8.67 -3.44 0.38
CA THR A 296 8.16 -2.24 1.05
C THR A 296 6.70 -2.41 1.47
N THR A 297 6.19 -1.50 2.31
CA THR A 297 4.79 -1.47 2.73
C THR A 297 3.81 -1.32 1.56
N VAL A 298 4.10 -0.40 0.65
CA VAL A 298 3.26 -0.16 -0.55
C VAL A 298 3.18 -1.42 -1.40
N GLU A 299 4.31 -2.07 -1.63
CA GLU A 299 4.36 -3.30 -2.43
C GLU A 299 3.64 -4.46 -1.72
N LEU A 300 3.76 -4.59 -0.40
CA LEU A 300 2.99 -5.57 0.39
C LEU A 300 1.48 -5.37 0.21
N GLN A 301 0.98 -4.15 0.37
CA GLN A 301 -0.43 -3.84 0.22
C GLN A 301 -0.94 -4.16 -1.19
N LYS A 302 -0.22 -3.72 -2.24
CA LYS A 302 -0.57 -4.01 -3.64
C LYS A 302 -0.62 -5.51 -3.92
N MET A 303 0.43 -6.23 -3.57
CA MET A 303 0.53 -7.68 -3.85
C MET A 303 -0.47 -8.49 -3.04
N ALA A 304 -0.81 -8.06 -1.82
CA ALA A 304 -1.83 -8.70 -1.01
C ALA A 304 -3.21 -8.66 -1.68
N THR A 305 -3.57 -7.52 -2.29
CA THR A 305 -4.84 -7.41 -3.03
C THR A 305 -4.85 -8.27 -4.29
N ILE A 306 -3.72 -8.35 -5.00
CA ILE A 306 -3.60 -9.08 -6.27
C ILE A 306 -3.56 -10.60 -6.03
N PHE A 307 -2.69 -11.07 -5.13
CA PHE A 307 -2.38 -12.49 -4.99
C PHE A 307 -3.04 -13.16 -3.79
N LEU A 308 -3.15 -12.46 -2.64
CA LEU A 308 -3.68 -13.05 -1.42
C LEU A 308 -5.20 -12.87 -1.30
N ARG A 309 -5.80 -12.02 -2.13
CA ARG A 309 -7.23 -11.70 -2.14
C ARG A 309 -7.74 -11.18 -0.78
N ILE A 310 -6.95 -10.31 -0.18
CA ILE A 310 -7.28 -9.55 1.03
C ILE A 310 -7.04 -8.08 0.75
N THR A 311 -7.75 -7.19 1.46
CA THR A 311 -7.55 -5.74 1.30
C THR A 311 -6.19 -5.31 1.84
N GLY A 312 -5.68 -4.17 1.39
CA GLY A 312 -4.45 -3.58 1.92
C GLY A 312 -4.52 -3.37 3.43
N GLN A 313 -5.67 -2.95 3.95
CA GLN A 313 -5.90 -2.80 5.39
C GLN A 313 -5.77 -4.15 6.14
N GLN A 314 -6.40 -5.20 5.63
CA GLN A 314 -6.31 -6.54 6.23
C GLN A 314 -4.87 -7.10 6.16
N ALA A 315 -4.14 -6.77 5.10
CA ALA A 315 -2.73 -7.13 4.98
C ALA A 315 -1.87 -6.43 6.03
N MET A 316 -2.09 -5.15 6.26
CA MET A 316 -1.36 -4.38 7.28
C MET A 316 -1.69 -4.85 8.69
N GLU A 317 -2.96 -5.11 9.01
CA GLU A 317 -3.36 -5.69 10.31
C GLU A 317 -2.67 -7.03 10.59
N ALA A 318 -2.59 -7.90 9.58
CA ALA A 318 -1.90 -9.18 9.69
C ALA A 318 -0.38 -8.99 9.84
N ALA A 319 0.22 -8.08 9.08
CA ALA A 319 1.65 -7.77 9.17
C ALA A 319 2.03 -7.17 10.53
N GLU A 320 1.25 -6.24 11.06
CA GLU A 320 1.45 -5.72 12.41
C GLU A 320 1.30 -6.79 13.50
N SER A 321 0.35 -7.70 13.34
CA SER A 321 0.21 -8.84 14.25
C SER A 321 1.44 -9.76 14.20
N LEU A 322 1.97 -10.05 13.02
CA LEU A 322 3.20 -10.84 12.83
C LEU A 322 4.42 -10.14 13.42
N TYR A 323 4.55 -8.83 13.26
CA TYR A 323 5.58 -8.03 13.89
C TYR A 323 5.50 -8.09 15.42
N ASN A 324 4.31 -7.89 15.99
CA ASN A 324 4.07 -7.97 17.42
C ASN A 324 4.36 -9.35 18.03
N LYS A 325 4.29 -10.41 17.21
CA LYS A 325 4.67 -11.79 17.58
C LYS A 325 6.16 -12.08 17.34
N GLY A 326 6.91 -11.18 16.70
CA GLY A 326 8.34 -11.31 16.41
C GLY A 326 8.67 -12.16 15.19
N PHE A 327 7.73 -12.41 14.29
CA PHE A 327 7.94 -13.25 13.12
C PHE A 327 8.46 -12.48 11.91
N ILE A 328 8.13 -11.20 11.79
CA ILE A 328 8.65 -10.31 10.73
C ILE A 328 9.20 -9.02 11.32
N SER A 329 9.99 -8.28 10.53
CA SER A 329 10.43 -6.92 10.84
C SER A 329 9.26 -5.94 10.83
N TYR A 330 9.51 -4.70 11.28
CA TYR A 330 8.50 -3.64 11.27
C TYR A 330 7.90 -3.44 9.88
N PRO A 331 6.56 -3.50 9.72
CA PRO A 331 5.93 -3.57 8.40
C PRO A 331 5.66 -2.22 7.74
N ARG A 332 5.98 -1.09 8.40
CA ARG A 332 5.83 0.25 7.84
C ARG A 332 7.21 0.78 7.43
N THR A 333 7.59 0.56 6.19
CA THR A 333 8.88 0.99 5.63
C THR A 333 8.77 1.32 4.15
N GLU A 334 9.46 2.37 3.73
CA GLU A 334 9.64 2.72 2.32
C GLU A 334 10.94 2.13 1.77
N THR A 335 11.76 1.50 2.61
CA THR A 335 13.09 0.98 2.25
C THR A 335 12.98 -0.26 1.39
N ASP A 336 13.64 -0.24 0.22
CA ASP A 336 13.69 -1.33 -0.77
C ASP A 336 15.11 -1.87 -0.99
N ARG A 337 15.99 -1.69 0.01
CA ARG A 337 17.37 -2.20 0.02
C ARG A 337 17.78 -2.65 1.42
N PHE A 338 18.57 -3.73 1.48
CA PHE A 338 19.14 -4.20 2.74
C PHE A 338 20.48 -3.53 3.03
N ASP A 339 20.75 -3.30 4.31
CA ASP A 339 22.05 -2.81 4.77
C ASP A 339 23.14 -3.86 4.54
N ALA A 340 24.31 -3.43 4.08
CA ALA A 340 25.44 -4.33 3.79
C ALA A 340 25.92 -5.11 5.02
N GLY A 341 25.73 -4.56 6.23
CA GLY A 341 26.09 -5.21 7.50
C GLY A 341 25.09 -6.26 7.98
N MET A 342 23.95 -6.42 7.33
CA MET A 342 22.89 -7.33 7.78
C MET A 342 23.20 -8.78 7.38
N ASN A 343 23.17 -9.70 8.36
CA ASN A 343 23.41 -11.12 8.10
C ASN A 343 22.18 -11.84 7.53
N LEU A 344 21.93 -11.64 6.24
CA LEU A 344 20.78 -12.22 5.54
C LEU A 344 20.87 -13.76 5.45
N ARG A 345 22.08 -14.34 5.40
CA ARG A 345 22.26 -15.80 5.37
C ARG A 345 21.73 -16.47 6.64
N ALA A 346 21.93 -15.86 7.80
CA ALA A 346 21.37 -16.36 9.06
C ALA A 346 19.84 -16.33 9.06
N LEU A 347 19.21 -15.33 8.43
CA LEU A 347 17.76 -15.26 8.28
C LEU A 347 17.22 -16.32 7.31
N VAL A 348 17.93 -16.59 6.22
CA VAL A 348 17.61 -17.71 5.30
C VAL A 348 17.71 -19.04 6.04
N GLN A 349 18.75 -19.26 6.84
CA GLN A 349 18.93 -20.48 7.63
C GLN A 349 17.76 -20.75 8.58
N LYS A 350 17.20 -19.71 9.18
CA LYS A 350 16.01 -19.84 10.07
C LYS A 350 14.76 -20.34 9.34
N GLN A 351 14.70 -20.28 8.00
CA GLN A 351 13.55 -20.70 7.19
C GLN A 351 13.64 -22.15 6.69
N THR A 352 14.75 -22.85 6.93
CA THR A 352 14.95 -24.24 6.50
C THR A 352 13.99 -25.27 7.13
N PRO A 353 13.37 -25.06 8.32
CA PRO A 353 12.42 -26.01 8.89
C PRO A 353 11.05 -26.07 8.18
N SER A 354 10.79 -25.23 7.19
CA SER A 354 9.50 -25.19 6.51
C SER A 354 9.33 -26.32 5.49
N ASP A 355 8.19 -27.01 5.53
CA ASP A 355 7.82 -28.01 4.52
C ASP A 355 7.56 -27.38 3.13
N SER A 356 7.18 -26.09 3.09
CA SER A 356 6.77 -25.40 1.86
C SER A 356 7.92 -24.74 1.09
N TRP A 357 8.95 -24.25 1.78
CA TRP A 357 10.09 -23.53 1.18
C TRP A 357 11.43 -23.89 1.81
N GLY A 358 11.47 -24.81 2.77
CA GLY A 358 12.67 -25.18 3.50
C GLY A 358 13.75 -25.79 2.60
N ALA A 359 13.38 -26.63 1.64
CA ALA A 359 14.30 -27.19 0.67
C ALA A 359 15.00 -26.08 -0.18
N PHE A 360 14.22 -25.06 -0.60
CA PHE A 360 14.77 -23.92 -1.33
C PHE A 360 15.70 -23.07 -0.43
N ALA A 361 15.29 -22.81 0.81
CA ALA A 361 16.13 -22.10 1.78
C ALA A 361 17.44 -22.86 2.04
N GLN A 362 17.40 -24.18 2.15
CA GLN A 362 18.58 -25.02 2.31
C GLN A 362 19.53 -24.94 1.10
N ASN A 363 18.98 -24.90 -0.13
CA ASN A 363 19.80 -24.70 -1.34
C ASN A 363 20.52 -23.35 -1.33
N LEU A 364 19.84 -22.28 -0.85
CA LEU A 364 20.48 -20.97 -0.70
C LEU A 364 21.62 -21.01 0.32
N VAL A 365 21.43 -21.68 1.46
CA VAL A 365 22.48 -21.86 2.48
C VAL A 365 23.67 -22.62 1.92
N ASN A 366 23.44 -23.67 1.12
CA ASN A 366 24.46 -24.54 0.53
C ASN A 366 25.25 -23.91 -0.63
N GLY A 367 25.05 -22.62 -0.94
CA GLY A 367 25.83 -21.90 -1.95
C GLY A 367 25.03 -21.11 -2.98
N GLY A 368 23.72 -21.33 -3.08
CA GLY A 368 22.84 -20.60 -4.01
C GLY A 368 22.51 -19.15 -3.60
N PHE A 369 22.99 -18.70 -2.45
CA PHE A 369 22.71 -17.36 -1.93
C PHE A 369 23.37 -16.26 -2.78
N GLN A 370 22.56 -15.32 -3.22
CA GLN A 370 22.96 -14.09 -3.88
C GLN A 370 22.46 -12.88 -3.12
N GLN A 371 23.27 -11.82 -3.08
CA GLN A 371 22.85 -10.56 -2.46
C GLN A 371 21.58 -10.02 -3.14
N PRO A 372 20.60 -9.53 -2.36
CA PRO A 372 19.44 -8.86 -2.91
C PRO A 372 19.80 -7.67 -3.79
N ARG A 373 18.94 -7.39 -4.75
CA ARG A 373 19.02 -6.15 -5.53
C ARG A 373 18.87 -4.96 -4.59
N GLN A 374 19.54 -3.87 -4.92
CA GLN A 374 19.45 -2.60 -4.19
C GLN A 374 18.46 -1.69 -4.90
N GLY A 375 17.36 -1.34 -4.23
CA GLY A 375 16.46 -0.31 -4.68
C GLY A 375 16.98 1.10 -4.43
N ARG A 376 16.13 2.09 -4.63
CA ARG A 376 16.49 3.52 -4.51
C ARG A 376 16.05 4.15 -3.19
N ASN A 377 15.08 3.53 -2.52
CA ASN A 377 14.41 4.09 -1.36
C ASN A 377 15.07 3.60 -0.06
N ASP A 378 15.24 4.54 0.88
CA ASP A 378 15.81 4.26 2.19
C ASP A 378 15.27 5.32 3.17
N ASP A 379 14.40 4.90 4.07
CA ASP A 379 13.80 5.77 5.10
C ASP A 379 14.75 6.06 6.27
N LYS A 380 15.96 5.46 6.26
CA LYS A 380 16.99 5.58 7.31
C LYS A 380 16.56 5.07 8.69
N ALA A 381 15.39 4.48 8.77
CA ALA A 381 14.81 4.01 10.03
C ALA A 381 14.70 2.48 10.08
N HIS A 382 14.27 1.86 8.98
CA HIS A 382 13.93 0.45 8.94
C HIS A 382 14.56 -0.27 7.75
N PRO A 383 14.86 -1.57 7.88
CA PRO A 383 15.13 -2.43 6.74
C PRO A 383 13.81 -2.72 5.99
N PRO A 384 13.89 -3.29 4.77
CA PRO A 384 12.73 -3.88 4.09
C PRO A 384 12.01 -4.91 4.95
N ILE A 385 10.74 -5.15 4.69
CA ILE A 385 9.96 -6.18 5.38
C ILE A 385 10.55 -7.56 5.07
N HIS A 386 10.91 -8.30 6.12
CA HIS A 386 11.53 -9.61 5.99
C HIS A 386 11.21 -10.52 7.20
N PRO A 387 11.34 -11.85 7.09
CA PRO A 387 11.16 -12.74 8.22
C PRO A 387 12.31 -12.64 9.22
N ILE A 388 11.99 -12.62 10.51
CA ILE A 388 12.97 -12.62 11.61
C ILE A 388 13.25 -14.04 12.10
N THR A 389 12.21 -14.87 12.20
CA THR A 389 12.29 -16.26 12.62
C THR A 389 11.25 -17.10 11.89
N TYR A 390 11.40 -18.41 11.94
CA TYR A 390 10.39 -19.34 11.41
C TYR A 390 9.14 -19.34 12.29
N ALA A 391 7.98 -19.21 11.67
CA ALA A 391 6.68 -19.34 12.30
C ALA A 391 5.99 -20.62 11.81
N ALA A 392 5.74 -21.57 12.72
CA ALA A 392 4.98 -22.75 12.39
C ALA A 392 3.54 -22.38 12.02
N PRO A 393 2.91 -23.03 11.01
CA PRO A 393 1.55 -22.70 10.60
C PRO A 393 0.50 -22.77 11.72
N SER A 394 0.74 -23.60 12.75
CA SER A 394 -0.16 -23.78 13.89
C SER A 394 -0.30 -22.56 14.80
N VAL A 395 0.67 -21.63 14.80
CA VAL A 395 0.66 -20.43 15.65
C VAL A 395 0.10 -19.19 14.94
N LEU A 396 -0.27 -19.33 13.68
CA LEU A 396 -0.74 -18.27 12.79
C LEU A 396 -2.23 -18.49 12.43
N ASN A 397 -3.00 -17.39 12.41
CA ASN A 397 -4.33 -17.42 11.81
C ASN A 397 -4.23 -17.41 10.26
N ASP A 398 -5.36 -17.58 9.57
CA ASP A 398 -5.36 -17.75 8.11
C ASP A 398 -4.86 -16.52 7.34
N ARG A 399 -5.12 -15.31 7.81
CA ARG A 399 -4.59 -14.10 7.19
C ARG A 399 -3.09 -13.96 7.45
N GLU A 400 -2.66 -14.20 8.68
CA GLU A 400 -1.25 -14.20 9.06
C GLU A 400 -0.44 -15.22 8.26
N LYS A 401 -0.97 -16.44 8.05
CA LYS A 401 -0.33 -17.47 7.22
C LYS A 401 -0.05 -16.95 5.81
N LYS A 402 -1.07 -16.37 5.15
CA LYS A 402 -0.94 -15.84 3.80
C LYS A 402 0.12 -14.73 3.71
N VAL A 403 0.07 -13.76 4.64
CA VAL A 403 1.00 -12.64 4.66
C VAL A 403 2.41 -13.10 5.01
N TYR A 404 2.58 -13.99 6.00
CA TYR A 404 3.88 -14.54 6.38
C TYR A 404 4.51 -15.35 5.24
N GLU A 405 3.75 -16.24 4.60
CA GLU A 405 4.22 -16.99 3.43
C GLU A 405 4.68 -16.05 2.30
N PHE A 406 3.89 -14.99 2.00
CA PHE A 406 4.26 -14.01 0.99
C PHE A 406 5.57 -13.30 1.34
N VAL A 407 5.73 -12.84 2.58
CA VAL A 407 6.94 -12.16 3.07
C VAL A 407 8.16 -13.08 2.96
N VAL A 408 8.05 -14.34 3.40
CA VAL A 408 9.14 -15.30 3.35
C VAL A 408 9.53 -15.62 1.91
N ARG A 409 8.56 -15.96 1.05
CA ARG A 409 8.83 -16.30 -0.35
C ARG A 409 9.45 -15.11 -1.10
N ARG A 410 9.00 -13.88 -0.82
CA ARG A 410 9.60 -12.65 -1.38
C ARG A 410 11.04 -12.49 -0.91
N PHE A 411 11.32 -12.68 0.37
CA PHE A 411 12.67 -12.58 0.95
C PHE A 411 13.63 -13.62 0.35
N LEU A 412 13.22 -14.89 0.27
CA LEU A 412 14.04 -15.95 -0.31
C LEU A 412 14.30 -15.70 -1.80
N ALA A 413 13.29 -15.20 -2.54
CA ALA A 413 13.45 -14.79 -3.94
C ALA A 413 14.48 -13.65 -4.09
N CYS A 414 14.44 -12.65 -3.21
CA CYS A 414 15.47 -11.59 -3.20
C CYS A 414 16.87 -12.13 -3.00
N CYS A 415 17.03 -13.21 -2.22
CA CYS A 415 18.30 -13.85 -1.91
C CYS A 415 18.74 -14.93 -2.91
N SER A 416 17.98 -15.16 -4.00
CA SER A 416 18.27 -16.11 -5.07
C SER A 416 18.93 -15.44 -6.27
N GLU A 417 19.18 -16.21 -7.33
CA GLU A 417 19.56 -15.69 -8.65
C GLU A 417 18.36 -15.24 -9.48
N ASP A 418 18.62 -14.40 -10.49
CA ASP A 418 17.66 -14.07 -11.54
C ASP A 418 17.29 -15.32 -12.34
N ALA A 419 16.07 -15.37 -12.86
CA ALA A 419 15.73 -16.41 -13.82
C ALA A 419 16.44 -16.14 -15.15
N LYS A 420 16.96 -17.18 -15.80
CA LYS A 420 17.76 -17.09 -17.01
C LYS A 420 17.08 -17.80 -18.15
N GLY A 421 17.17 -17.23 -19.34
CA GLY A 421 16.59 -17.79 -20.55
C GLY A 421 17.29 -17.31 -21.80
N VAL A 422 16.78 -17.76 -22.93
CA VAL A 422 17.19 -17.30 -24.26
C VAL A 422 15.96 -16.73 -24.95
N ALA A 423 16.07 -15.50 -25.43
CA ALA A 423 15.08 -14.86 -26.26
C ALA A 423 15.49 -15.03 -27.73
N THR A 424 14.55 -15.44 -28.56
CA THR A 424 14.71 -15.54 -30.01
C THR A 424 13.76 -14.57 -30.67
N ASP A 425 14.29 -13.64 -31.44
CA ASP A 425 13.56 -12.66 -32.24
C ASP A 425 13.73 -13.02 -33.71
N VAL A 426 12.61 -13.13 -34.44
CA VAL A 426 12.58 -13.42 -35.88
C VAL A 426 11.80 -12.34 -36.59
N ASP A 427 12.48 -11.61 -37.50
CA ASP A 427 11.85 -10.59 -38.33
C ASP A 427 11.71 -11.12 -39.76
N ILE A 428 10.52 -10.93 -40.35
CA ILE A 428 10.21 -11.31 -41.74
C ILE A 428 9.69 -10.10 -42.51
N LEU A 429 9.93 -10.13 -43.81
CA LEU A 429 9.27 -9.28 -44.82
C LEU A 429 8.25 -10.12 -45.57
N TYR A 430 7.01 -9.67 -45.63
CA TYR A 430 5.95 -10.26 -46.44
C TYR A 430 5.32 -9.16 -47.29
N GLY A 431 5.62 -9.22 -48.62
CA GLY A 431 5.47 -8.06 -49.47
C GLY A 431 6.44 -6.94 -49.06
N GLU A 432 5.89 -5.74 -48.81
CA GLU A 432 6.65 -4.57 -48.33
C GLU A 432 6.54 -4.39 -46.80
N GLU A 433 5.76 -5.24 -46.13
CA GLU A 433 5.46 -5.10 -44.71
C GLU A 433 6.34 -6.01 -43.84
N SER A 434 6.74 -5.48 -42.71
CA SER A 434 7.56 -6.18 -41.71
C SER A 434 6.69 -6.80 -40.63
N PHE A 435 7.04 -8.02 -40.25
CA PHE A 435 6.40 -8.74 -39.14
C PHE A 435 7.47 -9.34 -38.22
N HIS A 436 7.12 -9.51 -36.97
CA HIS A 436 8.06 -10.04 -36.01
C HIS A 436 7.45 -11.12 -35.12
N ALA A 437 8.22 -12.16 -34.82
CA ALA A 437 7.89 -13.17 -33.82
C ALA A 437 8.95 -13.17 -32.68
N HIS A 438 8.47 -13.27 -31.46
CA HIS A 438 9.30 -13.30 -30.27
C HIS A 438 9.04 -14.59 -29.49
N GLY A 439 10.09 -15.28 -29.08
CA GLY A 439 10.01 -16.46 -28.24
C GLY A 439 11.02 -16.41 -27.11
N VAL A 440 10.69 -17.03 -25.99
CA VAL A 440 11.59 -17.17 -24.84
C VAL A 440 11.60 -18.60 -24.36
N VAL A 441 12.79 -19.16 -24.17
CA VAL A 441 12.99 -20.44 -23.51
C VAL A 441 13.63 -20.19 -22.17
N VAL A 442 12.97 -20.62 -21.07
CA VAL A 442 13.50 -20.52 -19.72
C VAL A 442 14.48 -21.67 -19.49
N LEU A 443 15.74 -21.37 -19.22
CA LEU A 443 16.79 -22.35 -18.94
C LEU A 443 16.90 -22.63 -17.44
N GLU A 444 16.88 -21.60 -16.63
CA GLU A 444 17.02 -21.67 -15.16
C GLU A 444 15.92 -20.85 -14.51
N ARG A 445 15.06 -21.48 -13.74
CA ARG A 445 13.94 -20.82 -13.08
C ARG A 445 14.36 -20.01 -11.86
N ASN A 446 15.36 -20.50 -11.11
CA ASN A 446 15.96 -19.86 -9.93
C ASN A 446 14.89 -19.30 -8.95
N TYR A 447 14.79 -17.98 -8.74
CA TYR A 447 13.85 -17.39 -7.79
C TYR A 447 12.37 -17.73 -8.09
N LEU A 448 12.01 -18.04 -9.35
CA LEU A 448 10.65 -18.39 -9.73
C LEU A 448 10.18 -19.71 -9.10
N ASP A 449 11.08 -20.53 -8.58
CA ASP A 449 10.70 -21.78 -7.92
C ASP A 449 10.14 -21.55 -6.51
N VAL A 450 10.57 -20.49 -5.84
CA VAL A 450 10.04 -20.12 -4.51
C VAL A 450 9.00 -19.01 -4.60
N TYR A 451 9.12 -18.08 -5.54
CA TYR A 451 8.21 -16.94 -5.67
C TYR A 451 7.07 -17.25 -6.63
N VAL A 452 6.12 -18.06 -6.18
CA VAL A 452 5.00 -18.60 -6.95
C VAL A 452 4.03 -17.52 -7.50
N TYR A 453 4.17 -16.30 -7.03
CA TYR A 453 3.37 -15.13 -7.42
C TYR A 453 3.84 -14.49 -8.74
N ASP A 454 5.03 -14.86 -9.20
CA ASP A 454 5.58 -14.39 -10.46
C ASP A 454 5.71 -15.54 -11.46
N LYS A 455 5.43 -15.26 -12.73
CA LYS A 455 5.56 -16.24 -13.83
C LYS A 455 6.30 -15.57 -14.97
N TRP A 456 7.17 -16.33 -15.61
CA TRP A 456 7.72 -15.90 -16.88
C TRP A 456 6.75 -16.34 -17.98
N THR A 457 5.83 -15.43 -18.35
CA THR A 457 4.84 -15.63 -19.41
C THR A 457 5.45 -15.39 -20.78
N GLY A 458 4.80 -15.89 -21.85
CA GLY A 458 5.31 -15.73 -23.22
C GLY A 458 6.44 -16.72 -23.57
N THR A 459 6.60 -17.79 -22.76
CA THR A 459 7.58 -18.85 -23.05
C THR A 459 7.05 -19.69 -24.22
N VAL A 460 7.42 -19.28 -25.43
CA VAL A 460 7.19 -20.04 -26.67
C VAL A 460 8.55 -20.37 -27.26
N GLN A 461 8.82 -21.64 -27.47
CA GLN A 461 9.98 -22.05 -28.23
C GLN A 461 9.67 -21.84 -29.71
N LEU A 462 10.37 -20.92 -30.36
CA LEU A 462 10.27 -20.78 -31.81
C LEU A 462 11.05 -21.89 -32.48
N PRO A 463 10.52 -22.45 -33.61
CA PRO A 463 11.30 -23.35 -34.44
C PRO A 463 12.47 -22.57 -35.07
N LYS A 464 13.46 -23.30 -35.60
CA LYS A 464 14.65 -22.70 -36.18
C LYS A 464 14.33 -22.04 -37.53
N PHE A 465 14.66 -20.74 -37.63
CA PHE A 465 14.64 -19.97 -38.86
C PHE A 465 16.06 -19.57 -39.27
N THR A 466 16.29 -19.37 -40.56
CA THR A 466 17.59 -18.89 -41.07
C THR A 466 17.42 -17.60 -41.87
N VAL A 467 18.36 -16.68 -41.73
CA VAL A 467 18.32 -15.42 -42.47
C VAL A 467 18.40 -15.70 -43.98
N GLY A 468 17.53 -15.07 -44.78
CA GLY A 468 17.40 -15.28 -46.20
C GLY A 468 16.43 -16.41 -46.58
N GLU A 469 15.98 -17.20 -45.65
CA GLU A 469 14.96 -18.22 -45.87
C GLU A 469 13.65 -17.61 -46.37
N VAL A 470 12.98 -18.31 -47.30
CA VAL A 470 11.72 -17.89 -47.89
C VAL A 470 10.70 -18.99 -47.68
N PHE A 471 9.51 -18.63 -47.22
CA PHE A 471 8.42 -19.57 -46.97
C PHE A 471 7.06 -18.94 -47.31
N GLU A 472 6.10 -19.78 -47.62
CA GLU A 472 4.70 -19.36 -47.76
C GLU A 472 4.05 -19.38 -46.38
N PRO A 473 3.49 -18.23 -45.87
CA PRO A 473 2.74 -18.23 -44.62
C PRO A 473 1.57 -19.21 -44.67
N THR A 474 1.33 -19.95 -43.60
CA THR A 474 0.21 -20.88 -43.50
C THR A 474 -1.12 -20.14 -43.51
N GLU A 475 -1.14 -18.97 -42.87
CA GLU A 475 -2.30 -18.10 -42.81
C GLU A 475 -1.87 -16.63 -42.81
N ALA A 476 -2.58 -15.80 -43.55
CA ALA A 476 -2.49 -14.34 -43.44
C ALA A 476 -3.91 -13.78 -43.41
N LEU A 477 -4.23 -12.99 -42.43
CA LEU A 477 -5.58 -12.46 -42.18
C LEU A 477 -5.53 -10.97 -41.87
N MET A 478 -6.43 -10.21 -42.54
CA MET A 478 -6.76 -8.88 -42.04
C MET A 478 -7.77 -9.00 -40.91
N THR A 479 -7.43 -8.50 -39.74
CA THR A 479 -8.28 -8.54 -38.56
C THR A 479 -8.86 -7.17 -38.25
N GLU A 480 -10.09 -7.13 -37.74
CA GLU A 480 -10.76 -5.92 -37.28
C GLU A 480 -10.90 -5.98 -35.78
N GLY A 481 -10.62 -4.85 -35.11
CA GLY A 481 -10.82 -4.66 -33.68
C GLY A 481 -11.42 -3.30 -33.37
N LYS A 482 -11.76 -3.07 -32.13
CA LYS A 482 -12.16 -1.75 -31.62
C LYS A 482 -11.37 -1.42 -30.38
N THR A 483 -10.93 -0.17 -30.26
CA THR A 483 -10.29 0.30 -29.01
C THR A 483 -11.26 0.12 -27.84
N ALA A 484 -10.73 -0.25 -26.67
CA ALA A 484 -11.50 -0.48 -25.46
C ALA A 484 -11.19 0.59 -24.38
N PRO A 485 -12.16 0.99 -23.56
CA PRO A 485 -11.86 1.86 -22.44
C PRO A 485 -10.99 1.13 -21.41
N PRO A 486 -10.20 1.88 -20.60
CA PRO A 486 -9.46 1.29 -19.51
C PRO A 486 -10.42 0.62 -18.51
N ASN A 487 -9.92 -0.32 -17.72
CA ASN A 487 -10.69 -0.87 -16.60
C ASN A 487 -10.87 0.17 -15.49
N TYR A 488 -11.89 0.00 -14.66
CA TYR A 488 -11.99 0.77 -13.41
C TYR A 488 -10.81 0.43 -12.49
N LEU A 489 -10.53 1.33 -11.52
CA LEU A 489 -9.39 1.14 -10.63
C LEU A 489 -9.63 -0.03 -9.67
N THR A 490 -8.63 -0.88 -9.55
CA THR A 490 -8.52 -1.83 -8.45
C THR A 490 -7.91 -1.15 -7.21
N GLU A 491 -7.92 -1.81 -6.06
CA GLU A 491 -7.25 -1.29 -4.86
C GLU A 491 -5.73 -1.14 -5.09
N ALA A 492 -5.11 -2.09 -5.79
CA ALA A 492 -3.70 -2.01 -6.16
C ALA A 492 -3.38 -0.80 -7.05
N ASP A 493 -4.25 -0.51 -8.05
CA ASP A 493 -4.10 0.67 -8.92
C ASP A 493 -4.24 1.97 -8.12
N LEU A 494 -5.19 2.01 -7.19
CA LEU A 494 -5.44 3.18 -6.35
C LEU A 494 -4.28 3.45 -5.39
N ILE A 495 -3.74 2.41 -4.76
CA ILE A 495 -2.53 2.49 -3.93
C ILE A 495 -1.35 3.01 -4.78
N ALA A 496 -1.16 2.48 -5.99
CA ALA A 496 -0.10 2.93 -6.88
C ALA A 496 -0.24 4.41 -7.30
N LEU A 497 -1.48 4.88 -7.53
CA LEU A 497 -1.74 6.29 -7.82
C LEU A 497 -1.49 7.20 -6.62
N MET A 498 -1.86 6.77 -5.42
CA MET A 498 -1.60 7.51 -4.18
C MET A 498 -0.10 7.63 -3.93
N ASP A 499 0.65 6.54 -4.06
CA ASP A 499 2.10 6.50 -3.92
C ASP A 499 2.80 7.42 -4.94
N ALA A 500 2.47 7.30 -6.22
CA ALA A 500 3.03 8.14 -7.30
C ALA A 500 2.77 9.65 -7.10
N ASN A 501 1.68 10.00 -6.41
CA ASN A 501 1.33 11.37 -6.09
C ASN A 501 1.76 11.81 -4.68
N GLY A 502 2.43 10.95 -3.92
CA GLY A 502 2.96 11.25 -2.59
C GLY A 502 1.87 11.57 -1.56
N ILE A 503 0.73 10.88 -1.60
CA ILE A 503 -0.34 11.01 -0.62
C ILE A 503 -0.58 9.68 0.11
N GLY A 504 -0.88 9.72 1.41
CA GLY A 504 -1.06 8.53 2.24
C GLY A 504 0.28 7.88 2.63
N THR A 505 1.23 8.66 3.09
CA THR A 505 2.54 8.20 3.58
C THR A 505 2.42 7.32 4.83
N ASP A 506 3.49 6.65 5.20
CA ASP A 506 3.60 5.82 6.42
C ASP A 506 2.52 4.71 6.51
N ALA A 507 2.19 4.08 5.38
CA ALA A 507 1.21 2.98 5.27
C ALA A 507 -0.27 3.35 5.49
N THR A 508 -0.63 4.63 5.44
CA THR A 508 -2.03 5.07 5.65
C THR A 508 -2.90 4.99 4.40
N MET A 509 -2.35 4.62 3.23
CA MET A 509 -3.09 4.56 1.95
C MET A 509 -4.32 3.65 2.05
N ALA A 510 -4.15 2.43 2.58
CA ALA A 510 -5.25 1.48 2.73
C ALA A 510 -6.35 1.99 3.68
N GLU A 511 -5.98 2.72 4.74
CA GLU A 511 -6.93 3.36 5.66
C GLU A 511 -7.77 4.43 4.94
N HIS A 512 -7.15 5.26 4.10
CA HIS A 512 -7.87 6.28 3.33
C HIS A 512 -8.81 5.67 2.29
N ILE A 513 -8.39 4.57 1.64
CA ILE A 513 -9.24 3.80 0.71
C ILE A 513 -10.44 3.20 1.46
N GLN A 514 -10.22 2.64 2.64
CA GLN A 514 -11.29 2.14 3.47
C GLN A 514 -12.24 3.27 3.89
N LYS A 515 -11.73 4.45 4.28
CA LYS A 515 -12.55 5.60 4.70
C LYS A 515 -13.48 6.11 3.61
N ILE A 516 -13.06 6.18 2.35
CA ILE A 516 -13.97 6.60 1.26
C ILE A 516 -15.06 5.57 0.98
N GLN A 517 -14.84 4.29 1.31
CA GLN A 517 -15.88 3.25 1.25
C GLN A 517 -16.85 3.37 2.44
N GLU A 518 -16.34 3.49 3.68
CA GLU A 518 -17.14 3.67 4.88
C GLU A 518 -18.07 4.91 4.82
N ARG A 519 -17.63 5.95 4.11
CA ARG A 519 -18.39 7.19 3.87
C ARG A 519 -19.33 7.08 2.68
N GLU A 520 -19.41 5.92 2.06
CA GLU A 520 -20.24 5.65 0.87
C GLU A 520 -19.97 6.59 -0.31
N TYR A 521 -18.73 7.11 -0.43
CA TYR A 521 -18.30 7.90 -1.59
C TYR A 521 -17.96 7.02 -2.79
N VAL A 522 -17.54 5.78 -2.52
CA VAL A 522 -17.27 4.75 -3.52
C VAL A 522 -17.89 3.41 -3.11
N ARG A 523 -18.08 2.54 -4.10
CA ARG A 523 -18.45 1.14 -3.89
C ARG A 523 -17.54 0.24 -4.70
N THR A 524 -17.39 -1.00 -4.29
CA THR A 524 -16.66 -2.02 -5.04
C THR A 524 -17.62 -2.90 -5.82
N VAL A 525 -17.23 -3.24 -7.05
CA VAL A 525 -17.97 -4.17 -7.92
C VAL A 525 -17.01 -5.21 -8.48
N PRO A 526 -17.46 -6.45 -8.72
CA PRO A 526 -16.63 -7.43 -9.41
C PRO A 526 -16.36 -6.95 -10.84
N ARG A 527 -15.11 -7.14 -11.31
CA ARG A 527 -14.77 -6.91 -12.72
C ARG A 527 -15.62 -7.85 -13.58
N THR A 528 -16.44 -7.29 -14.44
CA THR A 528 -17.14 -8.06 -15.46
C THR A 528 -16.13 -8.42 -16.55
N SER A 529 -16.02 -9.72 -16.87
CA SER A 529 -15.21 -10.18 -17.99
C SER A 529 -15.76 -9.54 -19.28
N ARG A 530 -15.04 -8.59 -19.82
CA ARG A 530 -15.28 -8.12 -21.20
C ARG A 530 -14.74 -9.18 -22.15
N PRO A 531 -15.38 -9.44 -23.30
CA PRO A 531 -14.79 -10.30 -24.31
C PRO A 531 -13.42 -9.72 -24.67
N ALA A 532 -12.38 -10.56 -24.58
CA ALA A 532 -11.05 -10.20 -25.02
C ALA A 532 -11.11 -9.82 -26.51
N ASN A 533 -10.78 -8.59 -26.86
CA ASN A 533 -10.46 -8.26 -28.23
C ASN A 533 -9.09 -8.87 -28.54
N ASP A 534 -9.05 -9.79 -29.50
CA ASP A 534 -7.82 -10.38 -30.05
C ASP A 534 -6.93 -9.28 -30.66
N GLY A 535 -6.21 -8.53 -29.93
CA GLY A 535 -5.37 -7.47 -30.50
C GLY A 535 -4.63 -6.57 -29.51
N ASP A 536 -5.00 -6.56 -28.26
CA ASP A 536 -4.26 -5.85 -27.22
C ASP A 536 -3.42 -6.83 -26.39
N GLU A 537 -2.15 -6.99 -26.75
CA GLU A 537 -1.13 -7.42 -25.78
C GLU A 537 -0.93 -6.26 -24.79
N GLN A 538 -1.92 -6.05 -23.92
CA GLN A 538 -1.69 -5.33 -22.68
C GLN A 538 -0.91 -6.28 -21.78
N GLU A 539 0.17 -5.80 -21.19
CA GLU A 539 0.82 -6.44 -20.04
C GLU A 539 -0.24 -6.73 -18.97
N GLU A 540 -0.91 -7.86 -19.10
CA GLU A 540 -1.79 -8.36 -18.04
C GLU A 540 -0.91 -8.79 -16.87
N ALA A 541 -1.13 -8.14 -15.73
CA ALA A 541 -0.72 -8.70 -14.45
C ALA A 541 -1.24 -10.16 -14.37
N PRO A 542 -0.42 -11.13 -13.98
CA PRO A 542 -0.67 -12.55 -14.17
C PRO A 542 -1.96 -13.02 -13.49
N ALA A 543 -2.95 -13.40 -14.29
CA ALA A 543 -4.17 -14.03 -13.81
C ALA A 543 -3.83 -15.46 -13.34
N ALA A 544 -4.04 -15.73 -12.04
CA ALA A 544 -3.91 -17.07 -11.47
C ALA A 544 -5.01 -17.99 -12.02
N ARG A 545 -4.70 -18.79 -13.06
CA ARG A 545 -5.54 -19.92 -13.47
C ARG A 545 -5.20 -21.14 -12.60
N GLY A 546 -6.11 -21.46 -11.67
CA GLY A 546 -6.10 -22.71 -10.91
C GLY A 546 -6.40 -23.91 -11.80
N GLY A 547 -5.63 -24.99 -11.59
CA GLY A 547 -5.71 -26.24 -12.31
C GLY A 547 -7.07 -26.97 -12.21
N ARG A 548 -7.48 -27.54 -13.31
CA ARG A 548 -8.56 -28.54 -13.40
C ARG A 548 -8.05 -29.90 -12.92
N GLY A 549 -8.84 -30.51 -12.03
CA GLY A 549 -8.70 -31.93 -11.74
C GLY A 549 -9.84 -32.45 -10.86
N GLY A 550 -10.64 -33.39 -11.37
CA GLY A 550 -11.37 -34.34 -10.54
C GLY A 550 -12.91 -34.30 -10.64
N ARG A 551 -13.45 -35.26 -11.37
CA ARG A 551 -14.85 -35.70 -11.52
C ARG A 551 -15.43 -36.26 -10.22
N GLY A 552 -16.75 -36.08 -10.04
CA GLY A 552 -17.64 -37.16 -9.58
C GLY A 552 -18.41 -36.87 -8.29
N GLY A 553 -19.73 -37.03 -8.34
CA GLY A 553 -20.54 -37.30 -7.16
C GLY A 553 -21.91 -36.60 -7.13
N ARG A 554 -22.93 -37.34 -7.49
CA ARG A 554 -24.38 -37.04 -7.44
C ARG A 554 -24.92 -36.96 -6.00
N GLY A 555 -25.92 -36.10 -5.81
CA GLY A 555 -27.14 -36.47 -5.05
C GLY A 555 -27.31 -35.76 -3.71
N GLY A 556 -28.49 -35.17 -3.52
CA GLY A 556 -29.01 -34.85 -2.20
C GLY A 556 -29.82 -33.56 -2.10
N ARG A 557 -31.16 -33.67 -2.28
CA ARG A 557 -32.15 -32.64 -1.95
C ARG A 557 -32.29 -32.48 -0.43
N GLY A 558 -32.36 -31.23 0.05
CA GLY A 558 -32.76 -30.96 1.44
C GLY A 558 -33.17 -29.48 1.58
N ARG A 559 -34.44 -29.31 1.98
CA ARG A 559 -35.18 -28.05 2.19
C ARG A 559 -34.81 -27.39 3.52
N GLY A 560 -34.78 -26.07 3.56
CA GLY A 560 -35.40 -25.23 4.61
C GLY A 560 -34.44 -24.65 5.65
N GLY A 561 -34.48 -23.33 5.80
CA GLY A 561 -33.99 -22.62 6.99
C GLY A 561 -33.58 -21.17 6.71
N ARG A 562 -34.46 -20.24 7.08
CA ARG A 562 -34.22 -18.78 7.12
C ARG A 562 -33.25 -18.43 8.25
N GLY A 563 -32.37 -17.45 8.00
CA GLY A 563 -31.87 -16.59 9.06
C GLY A 563 -30.40 -16.18 8.94
N GLY A 564 -30.12 -14.88 8.82
CA GLY A 564 -28.92 -14.27 9.36
C GLY A 564 -27.74 -14.10 8.41
N GLY A 565 -27.40 -12.86 8.13
CA GLY A 565 -26.31 -12.39 7.29
C GLY A 565 -24.98 -13.14 7.46
N SER A 566 -24.59 -13.79 6.40
CA SER A 566 -23.26 -14.38 6.27
C SER A 566 -22.50 -13.70 5.15
N ALA A 567 -21.35 -13.19 5.50
CA ALA A 567 -20.35 -12.79 4.53
C ALA A 567 -20.07 -13.96 3.58
N ALA A 568 -20.50 -13.82 2.33
CA ALA A 568 -20.30 -14.80 1.28
C ALA A 568 -18.81 -14.86 0.92
N GLY A 569 -18.12 -15.92 1.36
CA GLY A 569 -16.86 -16.39 0.80
C GLY A 569 -17.08 -16.97 -0.60
N GLY A 570 -17.36 -16.12 -1.60
CA GLY A 570 -17.46 -16.50 -3.00
C GLY A 570 -16.09 -16.43 -3.66
N ARG A 571 -15.87 -17.25 -4.69
CA ARG A 571 -14.73 -17.18 -5.63
C ARG A 571 -14.64 -15.74 -6.18
N GLY A 572 -13.92 -14.87 -5.45
CA GLY A 572 -13.92 -13.45 -5.72
C GLY A 572 -13.14 -13.12 -6.99
N GLY A 573 -13.82 -12.63 -7.99
CA GLY A 573 -13.23 -11.91 -9.11
C GLY A 573 -12.46 -10.67 -8.61
N VAL A 574 -11.65 -10.08 -9.48
CA VAL A 574 -10.99 -8.80 -9.19
C VAL A 574 -12.06 -7.74 -8.90
N MET A 575 -11.95 -7.04 -7.77
CA MET A 575 -12.86 -5.98 -7.38
C MET A 575 -12.36 -4.63 -7.90
N GLU A 576 -13.28 -3.81 -8.41
CA GLU A 576 -13.01 -2.49 -8.96
C GLU A 576 -13.83 -1.41 -8.23
N PHE A 577 -13.27 -0.21 -8.12
CA PHE A 577 -13.93 0.93 -7.49
C PHE A 577 -14.78 1.70 -8.48
N ILE A 578 -16.03 1.95 -8.12
CA ILE A 578 -16.95 2.84 -8.82
C ILE A 578 -17.42 3.92 -7.85
N PRO A 579 -17.39 5.21 -8.22
CA PRO A 579 -17.89 6.26 -7.35
C PRO A 579 -19.41 6.16 -7.22
N THR A 580 -19.93 6.52 -6.04
CA THR A 580 -21.37 6.72 -5.86
C THR A 580 -21.80 8.05 -6.51
N ARG A 581 -23.10 8.25 -6.66
CA ARG A 581 -23.63 9.55 -7.13
C ARG A 581 -23.16 10.71 -6.26
N LEU A 582 -23.11 10.50 -4.94
CA LEU A 582 -22.60 11.48 -3.99
C LEU A 582 -21.10 11.74 -4.20
N GLY A 583 -20.30 10.68 -4.37
CA GLY A 583 -18.87 10.83 -4.63
C GLY A 583 -18.59 11.61 -5.92
N VAL A 584 -19.34 11.33 -7.01
CA VAL A 584 -19.25 12.10 -8.26
C VAL A 584 -19.63 13.56 -8.02
N ALA A 585 -20.78 13.83 -7.35
CA ALA A 585 -21.26 15.17 -7.10
C ALA A 585 -20.26 16.05 -6.34
N LEU A 586 -19.59 15.47 -5.34
CA LEU A 586 -18.60 16.19 -4.53
C LEU A 586 -17.36 16.56 -5.36
N ILE A 587 -16.79 15.61 -6.11
CA ILE A 587 -15.58 15.89 -6.91
C ILE A 587 -15.88 16.80 -8.08
N GLU A 588 -16.93 16.51 -8.87
CA GLU A 588 -17.36 17.38 -9.98
C GLU A 588 -17.73 18.78 -9.50
N GLY A 589 -18.38 18.89 -8.34
CA GLY A 589 -18.70 20.19 -7.76
C GLY A 589 -17.47 21.04 -7.50
N PHE A 590 -16.41 20.47 -6.93
CA PHE A 590 -15.13 21.16 -6.72
C PHE A 590 -14.36 21.40 -8.01
N ASP A 591 -14.32 20.46 -8.93
CA ASP A 591 -13.61 20.59 -10.20
C ASP A 591 -14.24 21.67 -11.09
N ARG A 592 -15.58 21.76 -11.15
CA ARG A 592 -16.33 22.83 -11.87
C ARG A 592 -16.16 24.22 -11.27
N MET A 593 -15.73 24.34 -10.02
CA MET A 593 -15.38 25.64 -9.43
C MET A 593 -14.15 26.26 -10.08
N ASN A 594 -13.36 25.45 -10.80
CA ASN A 594 -12.18 25.88 -11.55
C ASN A 594 -11.18 26.70 -10.69
N PHE A 595 -10.74 26.07 -9.57
CA PHE A 595 -9.65 26.58 -8.76
C PHE A 595 -8.30 26.20 -9.36
N GLU A 596 -7.26 26.98 -9.10
CA GLU A 596 -5.87 26.58 -9.40
C GLU A 596 -5.53 25.24 -8.70
N THR A 597 -6.09 25.05 -7.50
CA THR A 597 -5.89 23.84 -6.67
C THR A 597 -7.23 23.28 -6.20
N SER A 598 -7.78 22.33 -6.95
CA SER A 598 -9.00 21.61 -6.55
C SER A 598 -8.74 20.66 -5.37
N LEU A 599 -9.72 20.59 -4.45
CA LEU A 599 -9.69 19.65 -3.32
C LEU A 599 -9.76 18.17 -3.75
N GLY A 600 -10.28 17.89 -4.95
CA GLY A 600 -10.31 16.57 -5.58
C GLY A 600 -8.98 16.13 -6.18
N LYS A 601 -7.97 17.00 -6.23
CA LYS A 601 -6.65 16.74 -6.82
C LYS A 601 -5.57 16.62 -5.73
N PRO A 602 -4.47 15.90 -5.97
CA PRO A 602 -3.50 15.57 -4.92
C PRO A 602 -2.55 16.72 -4.52
N PHE A 603 -2.55 17.86 -5.24
CA PHE A 603 -1.54 18.91 -5.11
C PHE A 603 -1.39 19.46 -3.70
N LEU A 604 -2.50 19.85 -3.06
CA LEU A 604 -2.49 20.42 -1.71
C LEU A 604 -1.95 19.43 -0.67
N ARG A 605 -2.41 18.18 -0.74
CA ARG A 605 -1.93 17.15 0.19
C ARG A 605 -0.48 16.80 -0.06
N LYS A 606 -0.07 16.63 -1.31
CA LYS A 606 1.33 16.38 -1.69
C LYS A 606 2.25 17.48 -1.17
N GLU A 607 1.87 18.74 -1.34
CA GLU A 607 2.64 19.88 -0.83
C GLU A 607 2.76 19.84 0.69
N MET A 608 1.67 19.50 1.39
CA MET A 608 1.68 19.34 2.84
C MET A 608 2.64 18.23 3.28
N GLU A 609 2.64 17.06 2.63
CA GLU A 609 3.59 15.97 2.94
C GLU A 609 5.05 16.39 2.69
N LEU A 610 5.31 17.12 1.61
CA LEU A 610 6.66 17.67 1.35
C LEU A 610 7.10 18.66 2.42
N LYS A 611 6.19 19.49 2.93
CA LYS A 611 6.45 20.42 4.03
C LYS A 611 6.73 19.67 5.35
N MET A 612 5.99 18.56 5.63
CA MET A 612 6.28 17.70 6.79
C MET A 612 7.69 17.09 6.69
N LYS A 613 8.06 16.59 5.51
CA LYS A 613 9.42 16.09 5.25
C LYS A 613 10.48 17.18 5.46
N ALA A 614 10.21 18.39 5.01
CA ALA A 614 11.12 19.53 5.21
C ALA A 614 11.31 19.89 6.69
N ILE A 615 10.28 19.73 7.55
CA ILE A 615 10.43 19.89 9.02
C ILE A 615 11.37 18.79 9.56
N CYS A 616 11.17 17.53 9.18
CA CYS A 616 12.04 16.42 9.62
C CYS A 616 13.50 16.64 9.23
N GLU A 617 13.76 17.19 8.04
CA GLU A 617 15.10 17.53 7.55
C GLU A 617 15.67 18.81 8.18
N GLY A 618 14.86 19.59 8.90
CA GLY A 618 15.26 20.86 9.52
C GLY A 618 15.40 22.03 8.54
N ARG A 619 14.79 21.92 7.35
CA ARG A 619 14.77 22.98 6.33
C ARG A 619 13.70 24.06 6.59
N THR A 620 12.71 23.77 7.44
CA THR A 620 11.64 24.66 7.86
C THR A 620 11.19 24.35 9.29
N THR A 621 10.31 25.16 9.85
CA THR A 621 9.76 24.99 11.20
C THR A 621 8.27 24.67 11.17
N LYS A 622 7.76 24.13 12.30
CA LYS A 622 6.34 23.85 12.51
C LYS A 622 5.47 25.10 12.26
N GLU A 623 5.88 26.24 12.81
CA GLU A 623 5.12 27.50 12.78
C GLU A 623 4.99 28.05 11.35
N ILE A 624 6.06 27.99 10.56
CA ILE A 624 6.06 28.42 9.15
C ILE A 624 5.09 27.56 8.35
N VAL A 625 5.22 26.24 8.48
CA VAL A 625 4.39 25.27 7.74
C VAL A 625 2.91 25.39 8.11
N LEU A 626 2.59 25.55 9.41
CA LEU A 626 1.22 25.76 9.85
C LEU A 626 0.62 27.03 9.23
N ASN A 627 1.32 28.17 9.34
CA ASN A 627 0.84 29.46 8.81
C ASN A 627 0.62 29.42 7.30
N GLU A 628 1.57 28.86 6.55
CA GLU A 628 1.45 28.76 5.09
C GLU A 628 0.30 27.84 4.67
N SER A 629 0.20 26.66 5.27
CA SER A 629 -0.83 25.68 4.93
C SER A 629 -2.22 26.15 5.33
N ILE A 630 -2.37 26.77 6.52
CA ILE A 630 -3.64 27.36 6.96
C ILE A 630 -4.08 28.47 5.99
N ARG A 631 -3.16 29.36 5.59
CA ARG A 631 -3.47 30.43 4.63
C ARG A 631 -3.94 29.86 3.29
N GLN A 632 -3.28 28.83 2.77
CA GLN A 632 -3.59 28.20 1.51
C GLN A 632 -4.97 27.53 1.54
N TYR A 633 -5.25 26.72 2.57
CA TYR A 633 -6.55 26.04 2.71
C TYR A 633 -7.69 27.01 3.03
N ARG A 634 -7.42 28.09 3.76
CA ARG A 634 -8.40 29.17 3.96
C ARG A 634 -8.78 29.84 2.65
N GLN A 635 -7.81 30.14 1.77
CA GLN A 635 -8.11 30.69 0.45
C GLN A 635 -9.03 29.77 -0.36
N VAL A 636 -8.74 28.48 -0.39
CA VAL A 636 -9.60 27.48 -1.05
C VAL A 636 -10.99 27.43 -0.40
N TYR A 637 -11.07 27.54 0.93
CA TYR A 637 -12.34 27.59 1.65
C TYR A 637 -13.19 28.82 1.25
N MET A 638 -12.61 30.00 1.24
CA MET A 638 -13.31 31.24 0.85
C MET A 638 -13.79 31.17 -0.60
N GLN A 639 -12.95 30.71 -1.51
CA GLN A 639 -13.36 30.48 -2.91
C GLN A 639 -14.48 29.46 -3.04
N SER A 640 -14.46 28.40 -2.23
CA SER A 640 -15.52 27.38 -2.19
C SER A 640 -16.84 27.97 -1.69
N GLN A 641 -16.77 28.90 -0.75
CA GLN A 641 -17.94 29.61 -0.21
C GLN A 641 -18.56 30.54 -1.26
N GLU A 642 -17.75 31.31 -1.98
CA GLU A 642 -18.18 32.16 -3.07
C GLU A 642 -18.87 31.38 -4.20
N LYS A 643 -18.33 30.21 -4.54
CA LYS A 643 -18.81 29.33 -5.62
C LYS A 643 -19.72 28.19 -5.13
N LEU A 644 -20.30 28.30 -3.93
CA LEU A 644 -21.14 27.27 -3.32
C LEU A 644 -22.29 26.81 -4.23
N ASN A 645 -22.86 27.70 -5.03
CA ASN A 645 -23.94 27.36 -5.95
C ASN A 645 -23.52 26.33 -7.02
N VAL A 646 -22.25 26.32 -7.44
CA VAL A 646 -21.71 25.31 -8.36
C VAL A 646 -21.77 23.93 -7.73
N LEU A 647 -21.34 23.80 -6.48
CA LEU A 647 -21.40 22.54 -5.73
C LEU A 647 -22.86 22.09 -5.51
N LYS A 648 -23.74 23.00 -5.13
CA LYS A 648 -25.18 22.69 -4.98
C LYS A 648 -25.81 22.21 -6.30
N THR A 649 -25.42 22.81 -7.42
CA THR A 649 -25.90 22.41 -8.76
C THR A 649 -25.40 21.00 -9.10
N ALA A 650 -24.12 20.69 -8.88
CA ALA A 650 -23.59 19.34 -9.08
C ALA A 650 -24.33 18.30 -8.20
N CYS A 651 -24.60 18.63 -6.94
CA CYS A 651 -25.38 17.75 -6.05
C CYS A 651 -26.80 17.53 -6.56
N ARG A 652 -27.50 18.56 -7.05
CA ARG A 652 -28.85 18.41 -7.64
C ARG A 652 -28.80 17.52 -8.88
N GLU A 653 -27.81 17.72 -9.74
CA GLU A 653 -27.64 16.98 -10.97
C GLU A 653 -27.35 15.48 -10.74
N TYR A 654 -26.43 15.14 -9.85
CA TYR A 654 -25.99 13.76 -9.68
C TYR A 654 -26.76 13.00 -8.58
N VAL A 655 -27.15 13.67 -7.47
CA VAL A 655 -27.77 12.99 -6.33
C VAL A 655 -29.30 12.92 -6.48
N PHE A 656 -29.96 13.98 -7.00
CA PHE A 656 -31.40 14.09 -7.03
C PHE A 656 -32.04 13.73 -8.37
N GLN A 657 -31.32 13.75 -9.50
CA GLN A 657 -31.89 13.28 -10.76
C GLN A 657 -32.19 11.78 -10.67
N GLN A 658 -33.46 11.42 -10.62
CA GLN A 658 -33.92 10.07 -10.81
C GLN A 658 -33.69 9.66 -12.27
N ASN A 659 -33.32 8.39 -12.46
CA ASN A 659 -33.03 7.76 -13.74
C ASN A 659 -33.97 8.20 -14.85
N GLY A 660 -33.46 8.97 -15.77
CA GLY A 660 -34.04 9.11 -17.09
C GLY A 660 -33.13 8.39 -18.07
N GLY A 661 -33.48 7.16 -18.46
CA GLY A 661 -32.87 6.42 -19.54
C GLY A 661 -31.86 5.35 -19.09
#